data_9140d36df7edda1fcc6e2dc11cd4d1f7
#
_entry.id   9140d36df7edda1fcc6e2dc11cd4d1f7
#
_cell.length_a   1.000
_cell.length_b   1.000
_cell.length_c   1.000
_cell.angle_alpha   90.00
_cell.angle_beta   90.00
_cell.angle_gamma   90.00
#
_symmetry.space_group_name_H-M   'P 1'
#
loop_
_entity.id
_entity.type
_entity.pdbx_description
1 polymer ?
#
loop_
_entity_poly.entity_id
_entity_poly.type
_entity_poly.pdbx_seq_one_letter_code
_entity_poly.pdbx_strand_id
1 'polypeptide(L)'
;MDIPTLKKYRPHLIVLLLLLFMAVAFVLRVLPAIITRDLAFFPVYDTDTWYNLRQIEVMVHNFPQYNWFDPMTAYPAGKIIDWGPLYPFLATVLCRITGAATRNAIISTAGFVSPILAVLMVPVMYRLGKKIGDYKTGLVAAGLISISSMLYFSFSSYGMIDHHVAEVFFSTLFFLTYLYALAYGRQNSIDIKNRKTLPFLCLISVLGGVIYFLGLITSTTVVLTLLVIAVYTLVQGLADFYFTHSSDYLCILNLVLLSVATVLLVLFGFKREGISFSQYSIGIVYIHFTLMAETVVIRVLAEVFRKNRAGFFISIAGIGAGVLILSQVIPLFRVISQQALDLLFGFSVYTVGVQETLPWSWANAFDTLNVGIIIAAGGFLVLVYSLRKKQEQELLFFTVWSALMFLITLQHQRFLYYFTVNIVLLAAICITEPLRWENNLICQHFSPFFSEPDENPARVVQEKSPAQVKTGKKKKQDRAPVKERTAGAYLAGICIIAVCILTIVHVAISIQQDYQYGMSARERVIPSDWIESLDWLKANTPDPGLDYFGQYDRKQYFVPADSYGIMAVWDAGHWITFFSHRLPVTNPFQDNLGGTRGTAAFFLTDNESEATDIVDAYRGRYVITDSTMAVDQFTNLVPWVSGSVDISHYIKWFLIPDAKDISFLQKTHKFDAGYFQTMVVRLHNFDGSMEEPTTAEYTKYTIRLPTAQESAGATGFSRVITDEKTVTVSALDNTTPLVPEGTELLPTSYAALYSSLPDKPLQKVPALLHYRLIYESEHDAQVTPFPESDPLTLPGIKMVKIFEYVKGAHINGEGMIELPLMTNTGRTFTYRQESSAGEFIVPYSTTGNPYEVHATGPYHLIGSSRFFNVTEEDVTRGKTVAGSL
;
A
#
# COMPACT_ATOMS: atom_id res chain seq x y z
N MET A 1 -36.66 1.05 -35.27
CA MET A 1 -36.34 -0.39 -35.17
C MET A 1 -37.35 -0.98 -34.20
N ASP A 2 -38.13 -1.97 -34.61
CA ASP A 2 -39.21 -2.51 -33.78
C ASP A 2 -38.68 -3.26 -32.55
N ILE A 3 -39.40 -3.16 -31.43
CA ILE A 3 -39.02 -3.74 -30.12
C ILE A 3 -38.67 -5.26 -30.24
N PRO A 4 -39.37 -6.08 -31.02
CA PRO A 4 -38.99 -7.49 -31.24
C PRO A 4 -37.62 -7.67 -31.89
N THR A 5 -37.24 -6.79 -32.78
CA THR A 5 -35.95 -6.81 -33.48
C THR A 5 -34.80 -6.47 -32.56
N LEU A 6 -34.97 -5.51 -31.66
CA LEU A 6 -34.00 -5.15 -30.60
C LEU A 6 -33.74 -6.32 -29.62
N LYS A 7 -34.78 -7.09 -29.26
CA LYS A 7 -34.65 -8.26 -28.40
C LYS A 7 -33.79 -9.37 -29.06
N LYS A 8 -33.91 -9.56 -30.37
CA LYS A 8 -33.12 -10.56 -31.12
C LYS A 8 -31.60 -10.21 -31.13
N TYR A 9 -31.27 -8.93 -31.22
CA TYR A 9 -29.88 -8.46 -31.32
C TYR A 9 -29.24 -8.15 -29.95
N ARG A 10 -29.99 -8.22 -28.84
CA ARG A 10 -29.54 -7.94 -27.50
C ARG A 10 -28.25 -8.67 -27.10
N PRO A 11 -28.05 -10.00 -27.33
CA PRO A 11 -26.80 -10.67 -26.98
C PRO A 11 -25.59 -10.07 -27.73
N HIS A 12 -25.75 -9.74 -29.00
CA HIS A 12 -24.70 -9.14 -29.82
C HIS A 12 -24.35 -7.72 -29.34
N LEU A 13 -25.37 -6.94 -28.96
CA LEU A 13 -25.15 -5.60 -28.36
C LEU A 13 -24.41 -5.67 -27.03
N ILE A 14 -24.73 -6.65 -26.19
CA ILE A 14 -23.99 -6.87 -24.91
C ILE A 14 -22.53 -7.19 -25.20
N VAL A 15 -22.25 -8.10 -26.15
CA VAL A 15 -20.87 -8.43 -26.53
C VAL A 15 -20.13 -7.20 -27.05
N LEU A 16 -20.78 -6.41 -27.93
CA LEU A 16 -20.20 -5.20 -28.50
C LEU A 16 -19.87 -4.18 -27.40
N LEU A 17 -20.79 -3.96 -26.45
CA LEU A 17 -20.54 -3.06 -25.31
C LEU A 17 -19.40 -3.55 -24.40
N LEU A 18 -19.32 -4.85 -24.15
CA LEU A 18 -18.21 -5.43 -23.37
C LEU A 18 -16.88 -5.23 -24.09
N LEU A 19 -16.82 -5.46 -25.40
CA LEU A 19 -15.61 -5.21 -26.20
C LEU A 19 -15.23 -3.72 -26.18
N LEU A 20 -16.21 -2.81 -26.24
CA LEU A 20 -15.98 -1.38 -26.10
C LEU A 20 -15.39 -1.04 -24.71
N PHE A 21 -15.98 -1.58 -23.64
CA PHE A 21 -15.47 -1.34 -22.29
C PHE A 21 -14.08 -1.95 -22.08
N MET A 22 -13.80 -3.13 -22.64
CA MET A 22 -12.47 -3.72 -22.66
C MET A 22 -11.46 -2.84 -23.41
N ALA A 23 -11.86 -2.28 -24.55
CA ALA A 23 -11.02 -1.36 -25.31
C ALA A 23 -10.73 -0.07 -24.52
N VAL A 24 -11.74 0.53 -23.88
CA VAL A 24 -11.57 1.70 -23.01
C VAL A 24 -10.63 1.38 -21.85
N ALA A 25 -10.86 0.26 -21.15
CA ALA A 25 -10.01 -0.18 -20.06
C ALA A 25 -8.54 -0.34 -20.48
N PHE A 26 -8.31 -0.92 -21.67
CA PHE A 26 -6.97 -1.11 -22.22
C PHE A 26 -6.30 0.21 -22.58
N VAL A 27 -6.98 1.06 -23.38
CA VAL A 27 -6.42 2.30 -23.90
C VAL A 27 -5.99 3.25 -22.76
N LEU A 28 -6.86 3.43 -21.75
CA LEU A 28 -6.55 4.30 -20.63
C LEU A 28 -5.35 3.77 -19.83
N ARG A 29 -5.28 2.46 -19.59
CA ARG A 29 -4.20 1.84 -18.80
C ARG A 29 -2.87 1.71 -19.52
N VAL A 30 -2.88 1.72 -20.85
CA VAL A 30 -1.67 1.66 -21.68
C VAL A 30 -1.15 3.06 -22.04
N LEU A 31 -1.89 4.12 -21.72
CA LEU A 31 -1.48 5.49 -21.97
C LEU A 31 -0.08 5.82 -21.42
N PRO A 32 0.33 5.37 -20.21
CA PRO A 32 1.70 5.53 -19.72
C PRO A 32 2.77 5.00 -20.70
N ALA A 33 2.53 3.85 -21.34
CA ALA A 33 3.47 3.29 -22.32
C ALA A 33 3.70 4.20 -23.53
N ILE A 34 2.62 4.88 -23.97
CA ILE A 34 2.68 5.79 -25.12
C ILE A 34 3.44 7.07 -24.77
N ILE A 35 3.16 7.61 -23.56
CA ILE A 35 3.74 8.87 -23.08
C ILE A 35 5.24 8.72 -22.76
N THR A 36 5.67 7.53 -22.35
CA THR A 36 7.05 7.29 -21.90
C THR A 36 7.87 6.45 -22.86
N ARG A 37 7.38 6.24 -24.08
CA ARG A 37 8.02 5.38 -25.10
C ARG A 37 9.45 5.76 -25.47
N ASP A 38 9.83 7.01 -25.24
CA ASP A 38 11.16 7.59 -25.51
C ASP A 38 12.10 7.53 -24.31
N LEU A 39 11.62 7.11 -23.15
CA LEU A 39 12.44 6.95 -21.97
C LEU A 39 13.19 5.62 -22.01
N ALA A 40 14.48 5.66 -21.64
CA ALA A 40 15.32 4.47 -21.55
C ALA A 40 14.84 3.50 -20.45
N PHE A 41 14.16 4.02 -19.42
CA PHE A 41 13.66 3.29 -18.29
C PHE A 41 12.17 3.53 -18.11
N PHE A 42 11.54 2.55 -17.50
CA PHE A 42 10.12 2.52 -17.26
C PHE A 42 9.72 3.54 -16.17
N PRO A 43 8.68 4.32 -16.37
CA PRO A 43 8.27 5.31 -15.41
C PRO A 43 7.37 4.68 -14.34
N VAL A 44 7.95 3.99 -13.38
CA VAL A 44 7.22 3.58 -12.18
C VAL A 44 8.09 3.87 -10.98
N TYR A 45 7.60 4.73 -10.14
CA TYR A 45 8.25 5.09 -8.87
C TYR A 45 8.02 4.01 -7.80
N ASP A 46 7.05 3.13 -8.00
CA ASP A 46 6.73 2.05 -7.07
C ASP A 46 7.91 1.09 -6.86
N THR A 47 8.28 0.91 -5.61
CA THR A 47 9.46 0.16 -5.22
C THR A 47 9.30 -1.34 -5.44
N ASP A 48 8.09 -1.88 -5.24
CA ASP A 48 7.79 -3.31 -5.33
C ASP A 48 7.83 -3.82 -6.78
N THR A 49 7.53 -2.95 -7.72
CA THR A 49 7.70 -3.21 -9.17
C THR A 49 9.11 -3.68 -9.50
N TRP A 50 10.14 -3.06 -8.91
CA TRP A 50 11.53 -3.38 -9.22
C TRP A 50 11.95 -4.74 -8.67
N TYR A 51 11.39 -5.14 -7.55
CA TYR A 51 11.62 -6.49 -7.05
C TYR A 51 10.88 -7.55 -7.87
N ASN A 52 9.65 -7.29 -8.27
CA ASN A 52 8.94 -8.18 -9.20
C ASN A 52 9.66 -8.31 -10.53
N LEU A 53 10.21 -7.21 -11.07
CA LEU A 53 11.05 -7.25 -12.29
C LEU A 53 12.29 -8.11 -12.10
N ARG A 54 12.98 -8.01 -10.95
CA ARG A 54 14.07 -8.92 -10.62
C ARG A 54 13.63 -10.37 -10.64
N GLN A 55 12.50 -10.70 -10.02
CA GLN A 55 11.96 -12.07 -10.05
C GLN A 55 11.65 -12.54 -11.47
N ILE A 56 11.11 -11.65 -12.31
CA ILE A 56 10.80 -11.94 -13.70
C ILE A 56 12.11 -12.17 -14.50
N GLU A 57 13.12 -11.30 -14.35
CA GLU A 57 14.43 -11.49 -15.00
C GLU A 57 15.08 -12.83 -14.63
N VAL A 58 15.11 -13.13 -13.32
CA VAL A 58 15.65 -14.41 -12.83
C VAL A 58 14.85 -15.58 -13.38
N MET A 59 13.52 -15.48 -13.42
CA MET A 59 12.67 -16.55 -13.96
C MET A 59 12.75 -16.66 -15.49
N VAL A 60 12.91 -15.59 -16.23
CA VAL A 60 13.18 -15.63 -17.69
C VAL A 60 14.49 -16.38 -17.96
N HIS A 61 15.51 -16.14 -17.14
CA HIS A 61 16.81 -16.80 -17.26
C HIS A 61 16.77 -18.29 -16.86
N ASN A 62 16.07 -18.60 -15.75
CA ASN A 62 16.03 -19.94 -15.15
C ASN A 62 14.65 -20.62 -15.28
N PHE A 63 13.90 -20.37 -16.35
CA PHE A 63 12.51 -20.85 -16.50
C PHE A 63 12.35 -22.34 -16.25
N PRO A 64 11.33 -22.76 -15.46
CA PRO A 64 10.27 -21.99 -14.81
C PRO A 64 10.55 -21.70 -13.32
N GLN A 65 11.80 -21.68 -12.90
CA GLN A 65 12.16 -21.61 -11.48
C GLN A 65 11.94 -20.20 -10.91
N TYR A 66 11.32 -20.15 -9.74
CA TYR A 66 11.10 -18.94 -8.95
C TYR A 66 12.13 -18.85 -7.83
N ASN A 67 12.66 -17.65 -7.60
CA ASN A 67 13.65 -17.42 -6.55
C ASN A 67 12.96 -17.28 -5.18
N TRP A 68 12.82 -18.39 -4.44
CA TRP A 68 12.20 -18.40 -3.12
C TRP A 68 13.08 -17.87 -2.01
N PHE A 69 14.39 -17.92 -2.16
CA PHE A 69 15.35 -17.32 -1.25
C PHE A 69 16.28 -16.42 -2.03
N ASP A 70 16.27 -15.13 -1.68
CA ASP A 70 17.11 -14.14 -2.32
C ASP A 70 18.17 -13.63 -1.33
N PRO A 71 19.46 -14.00 -1.49
CA PRO A 71 20.54 -13.49 -0.67
C PRO A 71 20.94 -12.05 -1.02
N MET A 72 20.47 -11.53 -2.16
CA MET A 72 20.79 -10.18 -2.62
C MET A 72 19.84 -9.11 -2.04
N THR A 73 18.99 -9.46 -1.10
CA THR A 73 18.15 -8.50 -0.35
C THR A 73 18.18 -8.87 1.13
N ALA A 74 17.99 -7.89 2.02
CA ALA A 74 18.09 -8.07 3.48
C ALA A 74 19.44 -8.67 3.92
N TYR A 75 20.54 -8.14 3.39
CA TYR A 75 21.91 -8.58 3.71
C TYR A 75 22.20 -8.39 5.22
N PRO A 76 22.97 -9.31 5.88
CA PRO A 76 23.63 -10.50 5.32
C PRO A 76 22.76 -11.77 5.29
N ALA A 77 21.60 -11.78 5.93
CA ALA A 77 20.79 -12.98 6.13
C ALA A 77 20.10 -13.48 4.86
N GLY A 78 19.87 -12.59 3.90
CA GLY A 78 18.97 -12.83 2.78
C GLY A 78 17.51 -12.98 3.22
N LYS A 79 16.60 -13.10 2.27
CA LYS A 79 15.16 -13.17 2.54
C LYS A 79 14.51 -14.36 1.86
N ILE A 80 13.65 -15.06 2.60
CA ILE A 80 12.64 -15.94 2.01
C ILE A 80 11.50 -15.06 1.54
N ILE A 81 11.16 -15.16 0.25
CA ILE A 81 10.17 -14.31 -0.38
C ILE A 81 8.75 -14.76 -0.02
N ASP A 82 7.95 -13.83 0.46
CA ASP A 82 6.57 -14.07 0.89
C ASP A 82 5.55 -13.88 -0.23
N TRP A 83 5.95 -13.28 -1.35
CA TRP A 83 5.11 -13.12 -2.54
C TRP A 83 5.06 -14.40 -3.36
N GLY A 84 3.95 -14.60 -4.07
CA GLY A 84 3.75 -15.80 -4.85
C GLY A 84 4.35 -15.72 -6.25
N PRO A 85 4.59 -16.88 -6.87
CA PRO A 85 5.23 -16.95 -8.18
C PRO A 85 4.29 -16.66 -9.34
N LEU A 86 2.95 -16.63 -9.14
CA LEU A 86 2.02 -16.61 -10.28
C LEU A 86 2.13 -15.35 -11.11
N TYR A 87 2.22 -14.16 -10.48
CA TYR A 87 2.33 -12.92 -11.22
C TYR A 87 3.66 -12.84 -12.02
N PRO A 88 4.84 -13.05 -11.42
CA PRO A 88 6.08 -13.16 -12.18
C PRO A 88 6.06 -14.26 -13.27
N PHE A 89 5.40 -15.39 -13.00
CA PHE A 89 5.25 -16.47 -13.99
C PHE A 89 4.43 -16.02 -15.21
N LEU A 90 3.29 -15.34 -15.01
CA LEU A 90 2.47 -14.79 -16.11
C LEU A 90 3.28 -13.80 -16.96
N ALA A 91 4.06 -12.93 -16.31
CA ALA A 91 4.92 -11.99 -17.00
C ALA A 91 6.05 -12.71 -17.76
N THR A 92 6.67 -13.71 -17.15
CA THR A 92 7.71 -14.53 -17.80
C THR A 92 7.17 -15.29 -19.00
N VAL A 93 5.98 -15.87 -18.91
CA VAL A 93 5.32 -16.54 -20.04
C VAL A 93 5.09 -15.55 -21.18
N LEU A 94 4.62 -14.33 -20.88
CA LEU A 94 4.43 -13.29 -21.87
C LEU A 94 5.77 -12.91 -22.53
N CYS A 95 6.84 -12.75 -21.75
CA CYS A 95 8.21 -12.51 -22.26
C CYS A 95 8.68 -13.65 -23.17
N ARG A 96 8.42 -14.89 -22.81
CA ARG A 96 8.77 -16.07 -23.65
C ARG A 96 8.00 -16.10 -24.96
N ILE A 97 6.69 -15.79 -24.93
CA ILE A 97 5.86 -15.73 -26.14
C ILE A 97 6.32 -14.62 -27.09
N THR A 98 6.70 -13.47 -26.56
CA THR A 98 7.15 -12.31 -27.35
C THR A 98 8.64 -12.36 -27.73
N GLY A 99 9.41 -13.29 -27.16
CA GLY A 99 10.86 -13.38 -27.35
C GLY A 99 11.67 -12.31 -26.61
N ALA A 100 11.09 -11.68 -25.58
CA ALA A 100 11.79 -10.67 -24.77
C ALA A 100 12.84 -11.35 -23.88
N ALA A 101 14.12 -11.08 -24.16
CA ALA A 101 15.27 -11.68 -23.46
C ALA A 101 16.22 -10.64 -22.86
N THR A 102 16.23 -9.41 -23.36
CA THR A 102 17.03 -8.32 -22.79
C THR A 102 16.24 -7.62 -21.68
N ARG A 103 16.96 -6.98 -20.74
CA ARG A 103 16.34 -6.25 -19.61
C ARG A 103 15.24 -5.30 -20.07
N ASN A 104 15.52 -4.42 -21.03
CA ASN A 104 14.55 -3.44 -21.53
C ASN A 104 13.34 -4.11 -22.20
N ALA A 105 13.55 -5.19 -22.95
CA ALA A 105 12.46 -5.95 -23.54
C ALA A 105 11.60 -6.66 -22.49
N ILE A 106 12.21 -7.21 -21.44
CA ILE A 106 11.50 -7.83 -20.31
C ILE A 106 10.66 -6.79 -19.58
N ILE A 107 11.24 -5.64 -19.22
CA ILE A 107 10.53 -4.54 -18.54
C ILE A 107 9.31 -4.10 -19.38
N SER A 108 9.55 -3.78 -20.66
CA SER A 108 8.49 -3.32 -21.56
C SER A 108 7.38 -4.34 -21.75
N THR A 109 7.71 -5.62 -21.83
CA THR A 109 6.74 -6.70 -22.03
C THR A 109 5.98 -7.00 -20.73
N ALA A 110 6.66 -7.10 -19.59
CA ALA A 110 6.06 -7.38 -18.30
C ALA A 110 5.04 -6.29 -17.90
N GLY A 111 5.30 -5.04 -18.30
CA GLY A 111 4.41 -3.91 -18.04
C GLY A 111 2.98 -4.07 -18.58
N PHE A 112 2.74 -4.98 -19.56
CA PHE A 112 1.40 -5.24 -20.10
C PHE A 112 0.56 -6.21 -19.26
N VAL A 113 1.16 -6.93 -18.30
CA VAL A 113 0.42 -7.96 -17.53
C VAL A 113 -0.73 -7.34 -16.75
N SER A 114 -0.47 -6.24 -16.04
CA SER A 114 -1.49 -5.55 -15.24
C SER A 114 -2.64 -5.00 -16.09
N PRO A 115 -2.43 -4.30 -17.21
CA PRO A 115 -3.50 -3.92 -18.14
C PRO A 115 -4.29 -5.10 -18.70
N ILE A 116 -3.63 -6.21 -19.03
CA ILE A 116 -4.31 -7.41 -19.55
C ILE A 116 -5.27 -7.97 -18.49
N LEU A 117 -4.84 -8.10 -17.24
CA LEU A 117 -5.69 -8.57 -16.14
C LEU A 117 -6.88 -7.63 -15.90
N ALA A 118 -6.67 -6.31 -15.97
CA ALA A 118 -7.74 -5.33 -15.86
C ALA A 118 -8.77 -5.43 -17.00
N VAL A 119 -8.34 -5.68 -18.21
CA VAL A 119 -9.23 -5.93 -19.35
C VAL A 119 -10.05 -7.20 -19.14
N LEU A 120 -9.42 -8.27 -18.65
CA LEU A 120 -10.10 -9.53 -18.34
C LEU A 120 -11.07 -9.38 -17.15
N MET A 121 -10.88 -8.40 -16.28
CA MET A 121 -11.80 -8.08 -15.18
C MET A 121 -13.16 -7.60 -15.68
N VAL A 122 -13.24 -6.92 -16.81
CA VAL A 122 -14.49 -6.37 -17.37
C VAL A 122 -15.57 -7.45 -17.59
N PRO A 123 -15.32 -8.56 -18.29
CA PRO A 123 -16.31 -9.64 -18.45
C PRO A 123 -16.58 -10.36 -17.10
N VAL A 124 -15.63 -10.44 -16.18
CA VAL A 124 -15.86 -11.01 -14.83
C VAL A 124 -16.87 -10.14 -14.09
N MET A 125 -16.69 -8.83 -14.07
CA MET A 125 -17.61 -7.87 -13.44
C MET A 125 -19.01 -7.88 -14.09
N TYR A 126 -19.08 -8.01 -15.40
CA TYR A 126 -20.36 -8.23 -16.07
C TYR A 126 -21.09 -9.47 -15.54
N ARG A 127 -20.38 -10.60 -15.45
CA ARG A 127 -20.96 -11.86 -14.95
C ARG A 127 -21.38 -11.76 -13.50
N LEU A 128 -20.56 -11.12 -12.69
CA LEU A 128 -20.80 -10.92 -11.26
C LEU A 128 -22.01 -10.00 -11.03
N GLY A 129 -22.05 -8.84 -11.69
CA GLY A 129 -23.19 -7.91 -11.62
C GLY A 129 -24.47 -8.53 -12.18
N LYS A 130 -24.38 -9.34 -13.26
CA LYS A 130 -25.53 -10.11 -13.75
C LYS A 130 -26.02 -11.13 -12.73
N LYS A 131 -25.13 -11.72 -11.94
CA LYS A 131 -25.49 -12.74 -10.94
C LYS A 131 -26.15 -12.14 -9.70
N ILE A 132 -25.66 -10.98 -9.27
CA ILE A 132 -26.21 -10.25 -8.09
C ILE A 132 -27.50 -9.50 -8.45
N GLY A 133 -27.57 -8.97 -9.65
CA GLY A 133 -28.72 -8.22 -10.16
C GLY A 133 -29.30 -8.81 -11.45
N ASP A 134 -29.04 -8.15 -12.57
CA ASP A 134 -29.40 -8.61 -13.91
C ASP A 134 -28.36 -8.19 -14.94
N TYR A 135 -28.64 -8.42 -16.25
CA TYR A 135 -27.72 -8.03 -17.31
C TYR A 135 -27.43 -6.51 -17.37
N LYS A 136 -28.35 -5.65 -16.90
CA LYS A 136 -28.17 -4.19 -16.85
C LYS A 136 -27.17 -3.85 -15.72
N THR A 137 -27.35 -4.44 -14.54
CA THR A 137 -26.40 -4.33 -13.42
C THR A 137 -25.02 -4.82 -13.85
N GLY A 138 -24.96 -5.94 -14.58
CA GLY A 138 -23.72 -6.45 -15.15
C GLY A 138 -23.05 -5.47 -16.12
N LEU A 139 -23.80 -4.87 -17.05
CA LEU A 139 -23.25 -3.89 -18.01
C LEU A 139 -22.77 -2.62 -17.34
N VAL A 140 -23.52 -2.09 -16.38
CA VAL A 140 -23.10 -0.91 -15.61
C VAL A 140 -21.83 -1.22 -14.79
N ALA A 141 -21.77 -2.38 -14.14
CA ALA A 141 -20.57 -2.81 -13.40
C ALA A 141 -19.36 -2.97 -14.32
N ALA A 142 -19.55 -3.55 -15.53
CA ALA A 142 -18.49 -3.68 -16.53
C ALA A 142 -18.00 -2.31 -17.05
N GLY A 143 -18.91 -1.37 -17.26
CA GLY A 143 -18.56 0.00 -17.67
C GLY A 143 -17.81 0.76 -16.58
N LEU A 144 -18.29 0.70 -15.34
CA LEU A 144 -17.66 1.40 -14.22
C LEU A 144 -16.26 0.84 -13.89
N ILE A 145 -16.05 -0.50 -13.94
CA ILE A 145 -14.71 -1.05 -13.67
C ILE A 145 -13.71 -0.70 -14.77
N SER A 146 -14.16 -0.42 -15.99
CA SER A 146 -13.27 -0.01 -17.08
C SER A 146 -12.63 1.36 -16.86
N ILE A 147 -13.32 2.22 -16.09
CA ILE A 147 -12.91 3.57 -15.69
C ILE A 147 -12.89 3.68 -14.16
N SER A 148 -12.28 2.74 -13.48
CA SER A 148 -12.36 2.55 -12.03
C SER A 148 -11.67 3.65 -11.23
N SER A 149 -11.79 3.57 -9.91
CA SER A 149 -11.15 4.50 -8.99
C SER A 149 -9.63 4.52 -9.13
N MET A 150 -9.03 5.66 -8.77
CA MET A 150 -7.62 5.97 -8.94
C MET A 150 -6.67 4.90 -8.43
N LEU A 151 -6.92 4.28 -7.25
CA LEU A 151 -6.01 3.26 -6.69
C LEU A 151 -6.03 1.95 -7.49
N TYR A 152 -7.22 1.40 -7.81
CA TYR A 152 -7.29 0.19 -8.65
C TYR A 152 -6.78 0.47 -10.07
N PHE A 153 -7.02 1.69 -10.59
CA PHE A 153 -6.52 2.11 -11.88
C PHE A 153 -5.00 2.15 -11.91
N SER A 154 -4.35 2.75 -10.89
CA SER A 154 -2.89 2.83 -10.79
C SER A 154 -2.26 1.44 -10.77
N PHE A 155 -2.73 0.54 -9.89
CA PHE A 155 -2.22 -0.84 -9.80
C PHE A 155 -2.47 -1.69 -11.04
N SER A 156 -3.41 -1.30 -11.88
CA SER A 156 -3.72 -2.00 -13.12
C SER A 156 -3.16 -1.31 -14.38
N SER A 157 -2.45 -0.21 -14.23
CA SER A 157 -1.86 0.55 -15.34
C SER A 157 -0.56 -0.07 -15.83
N TYR A 158 -0.21 0.25 -17.07
CA TYR A 158 1.04 -0.18 -17.66
C TYR A 158 2.23 0.35 -16.87
N GLY A 159 3.16 -0.55 -16.56
CA GLY A 159 4.33 -0.26 -15.78
C GLY A 159 4.21 -0.60 -14.31
N MET A 160 3.02 -0.71 -13.79
CA MET A 160 2.78 -1.20 -12.44
C MET A 160 2.92 -2.74 -12.46
N ILE A 161 4.14 -3.22 -12.29
CA ILE A 161 4.49 -4.64 -12.35
C ILE A 161 4.41 -5.20 -10.94
N ASP A 162 3.17 -5.28 -10.45
CA ASP A 162 2.91 -5.77 -9.11
C ASP A 162 1.71 -6.73 -9.07
N HIS A 163 1.72 -7.61 -8.07
CA HIS A 163 0.76 -8.69 -7.91
C HIS A 163 -0.66 -8.23 -7.51
N HIS A 164 -0.86 -7.00 -7.05
CA HIS A 164 -2.13 -6.50 -6.53
C HIS A 164 -3.31 -6.62 -7.50
N VAL A 165 -3.10 -6.30 -8.78
CA VAL A 165 -4.17 -6.47 -9.78
C VAL A 165 -4.57 -7.94 -9.95
N ALA A 166 -3.61 -8.86 -9.89
CA ALA A 166 -3.86 -10.30 -9.99
C ALA A 166 -4.59 -10.84 -8.75
N GLU A 167 -4.26 -10.32 -7.55
CA GLU A 167 -5.01 -10.63 -6.31
C GLU A 167 -6.50 -10.29 -6.47
N VAL A 168 -6.81 -9.07 -6.91
CA VAL A 168 -8.19 -8.63 -7.13
C VAL A 168 -8.86 -9.46 -8.21
N PHE A 169 -8.17 -9.77 -9.30
CA PHE A 169 -8.70 -10.58 -10.38
C PHE A 169 -9.08 -11.98 -9.91
N PHE A 170 -8.15 -12.71 -9.29
CA PHE A 170 -8.39 -14.08 -8.85
C PHE A 170 -9.38 -14.17 -7.69
N SER A 171 -9.36 -13.24 -6.74
CA SER A 171 -10.34 -13.19 -5.65
C SER A 171 -11.76 -12.89 -6.16
N THR A 172 -11.90 -11.98 -7.13
CA THR A 172 -13.20 -11.69 -7.75
C THR A 172 -13.71 -12.87 -8.56
N LEU A 173 -12.84 -13.54 -9.32
CA LEU A 173 -13.18 -14.75 -10.08
C LEU A 173 -13.56 -15.91 -9.16
N PHE A 174 -12.88 -16.03 -8.01
CA PHE A 174 -13.22 -16.98 -6.96
C PHE A 174 -14.63 -16.70 -6.40
N PHE A 175 -14.96 -15.47 -6.04
CA PHE A 175 -16.29 -15.13 -5.53
C PHE A 175 -17.38 -15.32 -6.61
N LEU A 176 -17.09 -15.02 -7.85
CA LEU A 176 -18.00 -15.32 -8.96
C LEU A 176 -18.31 -16.81 -9.05
N THR A 177 -17.27 -17.66 -9.00
CA THR A 177 -17.41 -19.12 -9.04
C THR A 177 -18.17 -19.64 -7.83
N TYR A 178 -17.87 -19.11 -6.65
CA TYR A 178 -18.57 -19.43 -5.42
C TYR A 178 -20.06 -19.10 -5.48
N LEU A 179 -20.44 -17.93 -6.00
CA LEU A 179 -21.83 -17.52 -6.22
C LEU A 179 -22.56 -18.42 -7.22
N TYR A 180 -21.88 -18.88 -8.28
CA TYR A 180 -22.47 -19.87 -9.20
C TYR A 180 -22.74 -21.22 -8.51
N ALA A 181 -21.80 -21.67 -7.67
CA ALA A 181 -21.97 -22.90 -6.89
C ALA A 181 -23.12 -22.80 -5.88
N LEU A 182 -23.20 -21.69 -5.16
CA LEU A 182 -24.30 -21.41 -4.24
C LEU A 182 -25.66 -21.44 -4.94
N ALA A 183 -25.79 -20.69 -6.04
CA ALA A 183 -27.04 -20.63 -6.79
C ALA A 183 -27.45 -22.02 -7.32
N TYR A 184 -26.51 -22.78 -7.87
CA TYR A 184 -26.78 -24.13 -8.35
C TYR A 184 -27.21 -25.06 -7.22
N GLY A 185 -26.50 -24.98 -6.09
CA GLY A 185 -26.81 -25.79 -4.90
C GLY A 185 -28.23 -25.60 -4.39
N ARG A 186 -28.68 -24.34 -4.31
CA ARG A 186 -30.00 -24.00 -3.80
C ARG A 186 -31.12 -24.27 -4.82
N GLN A 187 -30.92 -23.92 -6.10
CA GLN A 187 -31.93 -24.14 -7.15
C GLN A 187 -32.27 -25.64 -7.32
N ASN A 188 -31.30 -26.51 -7.14
CA ASN A 188 -31.49 -27.94 -7.29
C ASN A 188 -31.78 -28.68 -6.00
N SER A 189 -32.02 -27.94 -4.89
CA SER A 189 -32.31 -28.50 -3.55
C SER A 189 -31.43 -29.69 -3.24
N ILE A 190 -30.10 -29.47 -3.33
CA ILE A 190 -29.12 -30.54 -3.17
C ILE A 190 -29.20 -31.12 -1.79
N ASP A 191 -29.45 -32.44 -1.78
CA ASP A 191 -29.37 -33.31 -0.61
C ASP A 191 -28.24 -34.32 -0.87
N ILE A 192 -27.46 -34.65 0.14
CA ILE A 192 -26.38 -35.66 0.10
C ILE A 192 -26.89 -36.99 -0.44
N LYS A 193 -28.19 -37.27 -0.26
CA LYS A 193 -28.87 -38.50 -0.76
C LYS A 193 -29.22 -38.45 -2.24
N ASN A 194 -29.30 -37.26 -2.87
CA ASN A 194 -29.64 -37.08 -4.29
C ASN A 194 -28.39 -37.00 -5.17
N ARG A 195 -27.94 -38.14 -5.69
CA ARG A 195 -26.70 -38.26 -6.46
C ARG A 195 -26.71 -37.62 -7.86
N LYS A 196 -27.87 -37.20 -8.39
CA LYS A 196 -27.94 -36.71 -9.78
C LYS A 196 -27.39 -35.30 -9.99
N THR A 197 -27.58 -34.39 -9.02
CA THR A 197 -27.15 -32.99 -9.09
C THR A 197 -25.82 -32.74 -8.39
N LEU A 198 -25.34 -33.68 -7.56
CA LEU A 198 -24.11 -33.61 -6.80
C LEU A 198 -22.84 -33.43 -7.66
N PRO A 199 -22.64 -34.18 -8.79
CA PRO A 199 -21.39 -34.10 -9.54
C PRO A 199 -21.11 -32.71 -10.11
N PHE A 200 -22.13 -31.98 -10.54
CA PHE A 200 -21.95 -30.65 -11.10
C PHE A 200 -21.61 -29.61 -10.00
N LEU A 201 -22.23 -29.72 -8.81
CA LEU A 201 -21.82 -28.88 -7.68
C LEU A 201 -20.36 -29.14 -7.29
N CYS A 202 -19.96 -30.43 -7.21
CA CYS A 202 -18.57 -30.79 -6.93
C CYS A 202 -17.62 -30.23 -7.99
N LEU A 203 -17.98 -30.29 -9.28
CA LEU A 203 -17.16 -29.75 -10.37
C LEU A 203 -16.93 -28.24 -10.22
N ILE A 204 -18.00 -27.46 -9.96
CA ILE A 204 -17.87 -26.01 -9.73
C ILE A 204 -17.07 -25.73 -8.46
N SER A 205 -17.25 -26.54 -7.40
CA SER A 205 -16.49 -26.39 -6.16
C SER A 205 -14.99 -26.69 -6.38
N VAL A 206 -14.66 -27.72 -7.17
CA VAL A 206 -13.26 -28.00 -7.59
C VAL A 206 -12.68 -26.82 -8.33
N LEU A 207 -13.42 -26.27 -9.31
CA LEU A 207 -12.99 -25.07 -10.04
C LEU A 207 -12.77 -23.89 -9.10
N GLY A 208 -13.67 -23.67 -8.15
CA GLY A 208 -13.52 -22.65 -7.10
C GLY A 208 -12.26 -22.84 -6.26
N GLY A 209 -11.96 -24.09 -5.85
CA GLY A 209 -10.75 -24.42 -5.12
C GLY A 209 -9.46 -24.18 -5.90
N VAL A 210 -9.47 -24.49 -7.20
CA VAL A 210 -8.34 -24.20 -8.12
C VAL A 210 -8.14 -22.70 -8.27
N ILE A 211 -9.21 -21.93 -8.52
CA ILE A 211 -9.13 -20.46 -8.68
C ILE A 211 -8.66 -19.80 -7.39
N TYR A 212 -9.18 -20.23 -6.24
CA TYR A 212 -8.69 -19.74 -4.94
C TYR A 212 -7.20 -20.04 -4.76
N PHE A 213 -6.74 -21.24 -5.09
CA PHE A 213 -5.33 -21.60 -5.03
C PHE A 213 -4.47 -20.74 -5.98
N LEU A 214 -4.94 -20.45 -7.20
CA LEU A 214 -4.24 -19.53 -8.11
C LEU A 214 -4.12 -18.13 -7.47
N GLY A 215 -5.18 -17.62 -6.85
CA GLY A 215 -5.11 -16.39 -6.07
C GLY A 215 -4.10 -16.48 -4.93
N LEU A 216 -4.11 -17.58 -4.19
CA LEU A 216 -3.20 -17.81 -3.07
C LEU A 216 -1.72 -17.81 -3.50
N ILE A 217 -1.37 -18.44 -4.63
CA ILE A 217 0.00 -18.41 -5.18
C ILE A 217 0.33 -17.12 -5.95
N THR A 218 -0.62 -16.17 -6.01
CA THR A 218 -0.32 -14.78 -6.38
C THR A 218 0.19 -14.03 -5.15
N SER A 219 -0.58 -14.07 -4.06
CA SER A 219 -0.24 -13.48 -2.78
C SER A 219 -1.02 -14.16 -1.66
N THR A 220 -0.40 -14.34 -0.51
CA THR A 220 -1.05 -14.89 0.67
C THR A 220 -2.17 -14.02 1.22
N THR A 221 -2.22 -12.73 0.87
CA THR A 221 -3.30 -11.80 1.22
C THR A 221 -4.69 -12.31 0.78
N VAL A 222 -4.75 -13.15 -0.27
CA VAL A 222 -5.99 -13.77 -0.76
C VAL A 222 -6.65 -14.67 0.29
N VAL A 223 -5.93 -15.12 1.33
CA VAL A 223 -6.51 -15.81 2.50
C VAL A 223 -7.65 -14.98 3.14
N LEU A 224 -7.61 -13.64 3.03
CA LEU A 224 -8.67 -12.75 3.49
C LEU A 224 -10.05 -13.09 2.90
N THR A 225 -10.09 -13.64 1.69
CA THR A 225 -11.36 -14.08 1.08
C THR A 225 -12.05 -15.18 1.89
N LEU A 226 -11.28 -16.00 2.62
CA LEU A 226 -11.84 -17.03 3.48
C LEU A 226 -12.54 -16.46 4.72
N LEU A 227 -12.14 -15.28 5.20
CA LEU A 227 -12.88 -14.58 6.25
C LEU A 227 -14.30 -14.23 5.78
N VAL A 228 -14.43 -13.77 4.54
CA VAL A 228 -15.74 -13.50 3.93
C VAL A 228 -16.57 -14.79 3.84
N ILE A 229 -15.94 -15.90 3.41
CA ILE A 229 -16.62 -17.21 3.32
C ILE A 229 -17.03 -17.72 4.72
N ALA A 230 -16.19 -17.57 5.75
CA ALA A 230 -16.51 -17.96 7.11
C ALA A 230 -17.72 -17.21 7.65
N VAL A 231 -17.67 -15.88 7.64
CA VAL A 231 -18.80 -15.06 8.12
C VAL A 231 -20.06 -15.34 7.32
N TYR A 232 -19.94 -15.48 5.99
CA TYR A 232 -21.09 -15.84 5.16
C TYR A 232 -21.64 -17.24 5.51
N THR A 233 -20.79 -18.22 5.69
CA THR A 233 -21.18 -19.61 6.04
C THR A 233 -21.97 -19.64 7.35
N LEU A 234 -21.49 -18.90 8.35
CA LEU A 234 -22.20 -18.75 9.61
C LEU A 234 -23.57 -18.10 9.41
N VAL A 235 -23.62 -16.93 8.78
CA VAL A 235 -24.88 -16.16 8.60
C VAL A 235 -25.87 -16.93 7.73
N GLN A 236 -25.41 -17.55 6.62
CA GLN A 236 -26.24 -18.35 5.74
C GLN A 236 -26.72 -19.63 6.41
N GLY A 237 -25.89 -20.29 7.19
CA GLY A 237 -26.27 -21.48 7.95
C GLY A 237 -27.35 -21.20 9.02
N LEU A 238 -27.22 -20.05 9.71
CA LEU A 238 -28.25 -19.56 10.64
C LEU A 238 -29.56 -19.25 9.91
N ALA A 239 -29.49 -18.59 8.75
CA ALA A 239 -30.64 -18.26 7.93
C ALA A 239 -31.32 -19.52 7.36
N ASP A 240 -30.57 -20.47 6.81
CA ASP A 240 -31.10 -21.73 6.28
C ASP A 240 -31.82 -22.54 7.38
N PHE A 241 -31.23 -22.60 8.57
CA PHE A 241 -31.90 -23.25 9.71
C PHE A 241 -33.18 -22.51 10.12
N TYR A 242 -33.15 -21.18 10.21
CA TYR A 242 -34.30 -20.37 10.59
C TYR A 242 -35.46 -20.53 9.61
N PHE A 243 -35.17 -20.55 8.30
CA PHE A 243 -36.17 -20.69 7.23
C PHE A 243 -36.44 -22.16 6.85
N THR A 244 -35.89 -23.12 7.58
CA THR A 244 -36.08 -24.57 7.35
C THR A 244 -35.54 -25.08 6.01
N HIS A 245 -34.51 -24.45 5.48
CA HIS A 245 -33.79 -24.93 4.31
C HIS A 245 -32.67 -25.88 4.70
N SER A 246 -32.27 -26.78 3.79
CA SER A 246 -31.09 -27.62 3.99
C SER A 246 -29.81 -26.82 3.71
N SER A 247 -28.80 -26.95 4.56
CA SER A 247 -27.45 -26.42 4.37
C SER A 247 -26.48 -27.43 3.74
N ASP A 248 -26.96 -28.56 3.21
CA ASP A 248 -26.13 -29.61 2.58
C ASP A 248 -25.28 -29.08 1.42
N TYR A 249 -25.89 -28.24 0.57
CA TYR A 249 -25.18 -27.63 -0.55
C TYR A 249 -23.97 -26.79 -0.09
N LEU A 250 -24.12 -26.04 1.00
CA LEU A 250 -23.05 -25.21 1.56
C LEU A 250 -21.93 -26.05 2.14
N CYS A 251 -22.31 -27.14 2.82
CA CYS A 251 -21.36 -28.11 3.38
C CYS A 251 -20.52 -28.77 2.28
N ILE A 252 -21.16 -29.27 1.21
CA ILE A 252 -20.47 -29.89 0.08
C ILE A 252 -19.55 -28.90 -0.62
N LEU A 253 -20.07 -27.70 -0.92
CA LEU A 253 -19.32 -26.65 -1.58
C LEU A 253 -18.02 -26.34 -0.84
N ASN A 254 -18.11 -25.98 0.45
CA ASN A 254 -16.96 -25.58 1.25
C ASN A 254 -15.97 -26.75 1.46
N LEU A 255 -16.46 -27.95 1.75
CA LEU A 255 -15.58 -29.12 1.94
C LEU A 255 -14.80 -29.47 0.68
N VAL A 256 -15.46 -29.54 -0.48
CA VAL A 256 -14.80 -29.87 -1.74
C VAL A 256 -13.80 -28.78 -2.13
N LEU A 257 -14.23 -27.53 -2.09
CA LEU A 257 -13.41 -26.36 -2.44
C LEU A 257 -12.12 -26.30 -1.60
N LEU A 258 -12.26 -26.34 -0.27
CA LEU A 258 -11.14 -26.23 0.65
C LEU A 258 -10.26 -27.48 0.65
N SER A 259 -10.81 -28.68 0.42
CA SER A 259 -10.01 -29.89 0.25
C SER A 259 -9.13 -29.79 -0.99
N VAL A 260 -9.67 -29.31 -2.12
CA VAL A 260 -8.88 -29.10 -3.34
C VAL A 260 -7.78 -28.07 -3.10
N ALA A 261 -8.14 -26.92 -2.51
CA ALA A 261 -7.17 -25.88 -2.19
C ALA A 261 -6.05 -26.37 -1.26
N THR A 262 -6.42 -27.17 -0.23
CA THR A 262 -5.45 -27.76 0.70
C THR A 262 -4.51 -28.73 -0.01
N VAL A 263 -5.04 -29.63 -0.84
CA VAL A 263 -4.22 -30.58 -1.59
C VAL A 263 -3.24 -29.84 -2.51
N LEU A 264 -3.72 -28.83 -3.24
CA LEU A 264 -2.87 -28.03 -4.13
C LEU A 264 -1.80 -27.25 -3.35
N LEU A 265 -2.13 -26.69 -2.17
CA LEU A 265 -1.17 -25.99 -1.32
C LEU A 265 -0.12 -26.94 -0.76
N VAL A 266 -0.50 -28.15 -0.32
CA VAL A 266 0.45 -29.16 0.15
C VAL A 266 1.37 -29.63 -0.96
N LEU A 267 0.85 -29.83 -2.19
CA LEU A 267 1.66 -30.17 -3.36
C LEU A 267 2.60 -29.03 -3.77
N PHE A 268 2.16 -27.78 -3.64
CA PHE A 268 3.01 -26.59 -3.85
C PHE A 268 4.16 -26.51 -2.84
N GLY A 269 3.94 -27.00 -1.62
CA GLY A 269 4.89 -27.04 -0.53
C GLY A 269 4.98 -25.74 0.25
N PHE A 270 5.27 -25.87 1.53
CA PHE A 270 5.44 -24.74 2.44
C PHE A 270 6.81 -24.09 2.22
N LYS A 271 6.86 -22.76 2.30
CA LYS A 271 8.08 -21.96 2.12
C LYS A 271 8.62 -21.41 3.43
N ARG A 272 7.78 -21.38 4.46
CA ARG A 272 8.14 -20.96 5.83
C ARG A 272 7.90 -22.09 6.82
N GLU A 273 8.83 -22.22 7.75
CA GLU A 273 8.68 -23.06 8.91
C GLU A 273 7.81 -22.36 9.97
N GLY A 274 7.11 -23.13 10.79
CA GLY A 274 6.22 -22.59 11.81
C GLY A 274 4.81 -22.29 11.32
N ILE A 275 4.04 -21.60 12.16
CA ILE A 275 2.64 -21.26 11.90
C ILE A 275 2.55 -19.76 11.61
N SER A 276 2.19 -19.43 10.40
CA SER A 276 1.88 -18.07 9.97
C SER A 276 0.64 -18.11 9.09
N PHE A 277 -0.19 -17.08 9.16
CA PHE A 277 -1.42 -16.97 8.36
C PHE A 277 -1.24 -16.04 7.15
N SER A 278 -0.16 -15.27 7.14
CA SER A 278 0.19 -14.32 6.08
C SER A 278 1.35 -14.81 5.21
N GLN A 279 1.82 -16.04 5.40
CA GLN A 279 2.96 -16.62 4.68
C GLN A 279 2.62 -18.05 4.23
N TYR A 280 3.36 -18.59 3.26
CA TYR A 280 3.19 -19.98 2.77
C TYR A 280 3.65 -20.99 3.81
N SER A 281 2.85 -21.18 4.85
CA SER A 281 3.10 -22.05 5.99
C SER A 281 1.93 -22.99 6.24
N ILE A 282 2.10 -23.92 7.17
CA ILE A 282 1.04 -24.82 7.65
C ILE A 282 -0.16 -24.04 8.25
N GLY A 283 0.02 -22.78 8.64
CA GLY A 283 -1.04 -21.93 9.19
C GLY A 283 -2.23 -21.79 8.26
N ILE A 284 -2.00 -21.66 6.94
CA ILE A 284 -3.08 -21.56 5.95
C ILE A 284 -3.91 -22.86 5.93
N VAL A 285 -3.28 -24.01 6.07
CA VAL A 285 -3.99 -25.29 6.15
C VAL A 285 -4.89 -25.35 7.38
N TYR A 286 -4.45 -24.80 8.51
CA TYR A 286 -5.29 -24.70 9.72
C TYR A 286 -6.51 -23.80 9.50
N ILE A 287 -6.38 -22.72 8.74
CA ILE A 287 -7.54 -21.88 8.35
C ILE A 287 -8.53 -22.71 7.52
N HIS A 288 -8.04 -23.47 6.51
CA HIS A 288 -8.89 -24.34 5.71
C HIS A 288 -9.64 -25.35 6.55
N PHE A 289 -8.95 -26.06 7.45
CA PHE A 289 -9.60 -27.03 8.34
C PHE A 289 -10.57 -26.38 9.32
N THR A 290 -10.28 -25.20 9.83
CA THR A 290 -11.17 -24.46 10.74
C THR A 290 -12.48 -24.12 10.03
N LEU A 291 -12.42 -23.64 8.80
CA LEU A 291 -13.61 -23.32 8.00
C LEU A 291 -14.39 -24.58 7.58
N MET A 292 -13.69 -25.68 7.24
CA MET A 292 -14.33 -26.99 7.01
C MET A 292 -15.06 -27.46 8.27
N ALA A 293 -14.41 -27.36 9.44
CA ALA A 293 -15.00 -27.76 10.72
C ALA A 293 -16.23 -26.89 11.07
N GLU A 294 -16.13 -25.56 10.90
CA GLU A 294 -17.25 -24.64 11.06
C GLU A 294 -18.47 -25.09 10.26
N THR A 295 -18.25 -25.35 8.97
CA THR A 295 -19.32 -25.75 8.05
C THR A 295 -19.97 -27.06 8.48
N VAL A 296 -19.17 -28.05 8.89
CA VAL A 296 -19.65 -29.35 9.37
C VAL A 296 -20.43 -29.20 10.70
N VAL A 297 -19.90 -28.40 11.62
CA VAL A 297 -20.56 -28.14 12.92
C VAL A 297 -21.94 -27.50 12.73
N ILE A 298 -22.02 -26.46 11.89
CA ILE A 298 -23.30 -25.81 11.59
C ILE A 298 -24.29 -26.84 11.02
N ARG A 299 -23.84 -27.68 10.08
CA ARG A 299 -24.68 -28.71 9.45
C ARG A 299 -25.15 -29.78 10.45
N VAL A 300 -24.24 -30.26 11.30
CA VAL A 300 -24.57 -31.27 12.32
C VAL A 300 -25.53 -30.73 13.36
N LEU A 301 -25.28 -29.50 13.86
CA LEU A 301 -26.19 -28.87 14.81
C LEU A 301 -27.56 -28.60 14.20
N ALA A 302 -27.64 -28.22 12.93
CA ALA A 302 -28.91 -28.04 12.23
C ALA A 302 -29.71 -29.36 12.15
N GLU A 303 -29.05 -30.49 11.99
CA GLU A 303 -29.75 -31.80 12.01
C GLU A 303 -30.15 -32.23 13.40
N VAL A 304 -29.24 -32.13 14.42
CA VAL A 304 -29.48 -32.50 15.81
C VAL A 304 -30.65 -31.70 16.42
N PHE A 305 -30.63 -30.39 16.17
CA PHE A 305 -31.62 -29.46 16.72
C PHE A 305 -32.78 -29.16 15.77
N ARG A 306 -33.03 -29.99 14.77
CA ARG A 306 -34.05 -29.76 13.72
C ARG A 306 -35.44 -29.40 14.27
N LYS A 307 -35.79 -29.91 15.45
CA LYS A 307 -37.09 -29.62 16.13
C LYS A 307 -36.98 -28.60 17.28
N ASN A 308 -35.75 -28.13 17.60
CA ASN A 308 -35.51 -27.22 18.73
C ASN A 308 -34.69 -26.02 18.30
N ARG A 309 -35.40 -24.97 17.86
CA ARG A 309 -34.72 -23.73 17.38
C ARG A 309 -33.85 -23.09 18.45
N ALA A 310 -34.37 -23.01 19.72
CA ALA A 310 -33.57 -22.41 20.79
C ALA A 310 -32.28 -23.18 21.07
N GLY A 311 -32.36 -24.52 21.08
CA GLY A 311 -31.17 -25.38 21.26
C GLY A 311 -30.10 -25.14 20.19
N PHE A 312 -30.50 -24.96 18.93
CA PHE A 312 -29.55 -24.66 17.86
C PHE A 312 -28.81 -23.34 18.09
N PHE A 313 -29.55 -22.23 18.30
CA PHE A 313 -28.95 -20.92 18.50
C PHE A 313 -28.11 -20.83 19.78
N ILE A 314 -28.55 -21.46 20.87
CA ILE A 314 -27.76 -21.53 22.12
C ILE A 314 -26.48 -22.32 21.90
N SER A 315 -26.53 -23.44 21.15
CA SER A 315 -25.32 -24.23 20.85
C SER A 315 -24.32 -23.47 20.01
N ILE A 316 -24.77 -22.76 18.96
CA ILE A 316 -23.88 -21.90 18.15
C ILE A 316 -23.26 -20.78 19.00
N ALA A 317 -24.09 -20.10 19.82
CA ALA A 317 -23.59 -19.05 20.71
C ALA A 317 -22.62 -19.61 21.76
N GLY A 318 -22.90 -20.79 22.31
CA GLY A 318 -22.04 -21.48 23.27
C GLY A 318 -20.68 -21.89 22.67
N ILE A 319 -20.68 -22.41 21.44
CA ILE A 319 -19.44 -22.71 20.70
C ILE A 319 -18.65 -21.43 20.43
N GLY A 320 -19.31 -20.36 19.96
CA GLY A 320 -18.68 -19.06 19.76
C GLY A 320 -18.04 -18.51 21.04
N ALA A 321 -18.76 -18.56 22.16
CA ALA A 321 -18.23 -18.17 23.47
C ALA A 321 -17.04 -19.05 23.88
N GLY A 322 -17.12 -20.37 23.66
CA GLY A 322 -16.03 -21.31 23.91
C GLY A 322 -14.78 -20.99 23.10
N VAL A 323 -14.93 -20.70 21.80
CA VAL A 323 -13.80 -20.29 20.93
C VAL A 323 -13.18 -18.99 21.44
N LEU A 324 -13.98 -18.00 21.83
CA LEU A 324 -13.49 -16.74 22.40
C LEU A 324 -12.73 -16.97 23.72
N ILE A 325 -13.21 -17.84 24.60
CA ILE A 325 -12.51 -18.19 25.85
C ILE A 325 -11.19 -18.91 25.52
N LEU A 326 -11.21 -19.91 24.63
CA LEU A 326 -10.02 -20.63 24.22
C LEU A 326 -8.98 -19.72 23.56
N SER A 327 -9.43 -18.72 22.82
CA SER A 327 -8.54 -17.71 22.21
C SER A 327 -7.79 -16.87 23.24
N GLN A 328 -8.26 -16.78 24.48
CA GLN A 328 -7.57 -16.07 25.54
C GLN A 328 -6.64 -17.01 26.36
N VAL A 329 -6.95 -18.30 26.42
CA VAL A 329 -6.23 -19.27 27.26
C VAL A 329 -5.12 -19.99 26.51
N ILE A 330 -5.35 -20.36 25.26
CA ILE A 330 -4.38 -21.09 24.44
C ILE A 330 -3.53 -20.09 23.62
N PRO A 331 -2.18 -20.07 23.83
CA PRO A 331 -1.30 -19.08 23.18
C PRO A 331 -1.46 -19.03 21.66
N LEU A 332 -1.58 -20.19 21.00
CA LEU A 332 -1.79 -20.28 19.55
C LEU A 332 -3.08 -19.58 19.11
N PHE A 333 -4.21 -19.83 19.79
CA PHE A 333 -5.48 -19.19 19.47
C PHE A 333 -5.49 -17.71 19.81
N ARG A 334 -4.72 -17.31 20.84
CA ARG A 334 -4.55 -15.89 21.18
C ARG A 334 -3.86 -15.15 20.03
N VAL A 335 -2.76 -15.67 19.50
CA VAL A 335 -2.04 -15.07 18.38
C VAL A 335 -2.96 -14.96 17.16
N ILE A 336 -3.70 -16.02 16.82
CA ILE A 336 -4.64 -16.02 15.68
C ILE A 336 -5.73 -14.97 15.86
N SER A 337 -6.36 -14.94 17.05
CA SER A 337 -7.45 -14.01 17.32
C SER A 337 -6.95 -12.56 17.37
N GLN A 338 -5.76 -12.30 17.90
CA GLN A 338 -5.14 -10.99 17.89
C GLN A 338 -4.86 -10.53 16.46
N GLN A 339 -4.23 -11.36 15.62
CA GLN A 339 -3.98 -11.01 14.22
C GLN A 339 -5.28 -10.71 13.45
N ALA A 340 -6.35 -11.47 13.69
CA ALA A 340 -7.65 -11.22 13.08
C ALA A 340 -8.30 -9.93 13.60
N LEU A 341 -8.19 -9.65 14.90
CA LEU A 341 -8.71 -8.42 15.51
C LEU A 341 -7.89 -7.20 15.08
N ASP A 342 -6.57 -7.33 14.99
CA ASP A 342 -5.69 -6.27 14.52
C ASP A 342 -6.00 -5.92 13.05
N LEU A 343 -6.27 -6.91 12.21
CA LEU A 343 -6.70 -6.68 10.83
C LEU A 343 -8.04 -5.92 10.74
N LEU A 344 -8.99 -6.24 11.64
CA LEU A 344 -10.34 -5.66 11.59
C LEU A 344 -10.46 -4.34 12.38
N PHE A 345 -9.68 -4.17 13.45
CA PHE A 345 -9.87 -3.10 14.45
C PHE A 345 -8.55 -2.51 14.98
N GLY A 346 -7.40 -3.13 14.67
CA GLY A 346 -6.10 -2.76 15.22
C GLY A 346 -5.41 -1.67 14.42
N PHE A 347 -4.60 -0.88 15.13
CA PHE A 347 -3.69 0.10 14.56
C PHE A 347 -2.30 -0.18 15.12
N SER A 348 -1.34 -0.47 14.24
CA SER A 348 0.05 -0.68 14.64
C SER A 348 0.85 0.61 14.46
N VAL A 349 1.57 1.02 15.49
CA VAL A 349 2.46 2.21 15.46
C VAL A 349 3.56 2.05 14.40
N TYR A 350 4.03 0.82 14.18
CA TYR A 350 5.05 0.53 13.17
C TYR A 350 4.59 0.74 11.73
N THR A 351 3.27 0.83 11.50
CA THR A 351 2.71 1.09 10.16
C THR A 351 2.60 2.58 9.83
N VAL A 352 2.89 3.46 10.79
CA VAL A 352 2.78 4.92 10.58
C VAL A 352 3.74 5.43 9.50
N GLY A 353 4.89 4.78 9.32
CA GLY A 353 5.84 5.10 8.25
C GLY A 353 5.42 4.62 6.86
N VAL A 354 4.34 3.82 6.74
CA VAL A 354 3.85 3.25 5.49
C VAL A 354 2.45 3.79 5.20
N GLN A 355 2.37 4.73 4.29
CA GLN A 355 1.12 5.49 4.01
C GLN A 355 -0.08 4.59 3.69
N GLU A 356 0.11 3.50 2.96
CA GLU A 356 -0.97 2.58 2.55
C GLU A 356 -1.60 1.79 3.71
N THR A 357 -0.90 1.68 4.84
CA THR A 357 -1.39 0.97 6.03
C THR A 357 -2.17 1.85 7.00
N LEU A 358 -2.20 3.15 6.75
CA LEU A 358 -2.95 4.11 7.56
C LEU A 358 -4.46 3.87 7.45
N PRO A 359 -5.24 4.27 8.46
CA PRO A 359 -6.70 4.28 8.37
C PRO A 359 -7.19 5.16 7.22
N TRP A 360 -8.22 4.68 6.53
CA TRP A 360 -8.83 5.42 5.44
C TRP A 360 -9.68 6.58 5.97
N SER A 361 -9.37 7.81 5.55
CA SER A 361 -10.09 9.01 5.95
C SER A 361 -11.21 9.38 4.97
N TRP A 362 -12.20 10.15 5.42
CA TRP A 362 -13.25 10.66 4.54
C TRP A 362 -12.72 11.60 3.45
N ALA A 363 -11.67 12.37 3.74
CA ALA A 363 -11.00 13.20 2.74
C ALA A 363 -10.42 12.31 1.63
N ASN A 364 -9.61 11.32 2.01
CA ASN A 364 -9.04 10.36 1.06
C ASN A 364 -10.13 9.58 0.29
N ALA A 365 -11.31 9.35 0.90
CA ALA A 365 -12.42 8.70 0.24
C ALA A 365 -12.95 9.50 -0.95
N PHE A 366 -13.11 10.82 -0.78
CA PHE A 366 -13.54 11.69 -1.88
C PHE A 366 -12.45 11.87 -2.93
N ASP A 367 -11.19 11.98 -2.54
CA ASP A 367 -10.06 12.13 -3.46
C ASP A 367 -9.90 10.89 -4.36
N THR A 368 -10.09 9.69 -3.78
CA THR A 368 -9.90 8.42 -4.51
C THR A 368 -11.13 7.93 -5.25
N LEU A 369 -12.33 8.15 -4.72
CA LEU A 369 -13.58 7.59 -5.23
C LEU A 369 -14.53 8.67 -5.77
N ASN A 370 -14.20 9.94 -5.61
CA ASN A 370 -15.03 11.09 -5.93
C ASN A 370 -16.49 10.90 -5.45
N VAL A 371 -17.49 11.30 -6.22
CA VAL A 371 -18.92 11.11 -5.86
C VAL A 371 -19.38 9.65 -5.95
N GLY A 372 -18.55 8.75 -6.46
CA GLY A 372 -18.83 7.31 -6.56
C GLY A 372 -19.12 6.66 -5.21
N ILE A 373 -18.49 7.15 -4.12
CA ILE A 373 -18.76 6.66 -2.77
C ILE A 373 -20.20 6.93 -2.32
N ILE A 374 -20.77 8.07 -2.72
CA ILE A 374 -22.18 8.42 -2.40
C ILE A 374 -23.12 7.47 -3.14
N ILE A 375 -22.82 7.18 -4.41
CA ILE A 375 -23.62 6.24 -5.23
C ILE A 375 -23.53 4.84 -4.62
N ALA A 376 -22.32 4.39 -4.22
CA ALA A 376 -22.13 3.09 -3.58
C ALA A 376 -22.85 2.97 -2.23
N ALA A 377 -22.82 4.02 -1.40
CA ALA A 377 -23.57 4.05 -0.15
C ALA A 377 -25.09 3.95 -0.40
N GLY A 378 -25.62 4.67 -1.38
CA GLY A 378 -27.00 4.50 -1.85
C GLY A 378 -27.28 3.07 -2.32
N GLY A 379 -26.36 2.46 -3.04
CA GLY A 379 -26.42 1.07 -3.49
C GLY A 379 -26.46 0.06 -2.35
N PHE A 380 -25.71 0.30 -1.29
CA PHE A 380 -25.76 -0.55 -0.09
C PHE A 380 -27.12 -0.49 0.60
N LEU A 381 -27.74 0.68 0.71
CA LEU A 381 -29.10 0.82 1.24
C LEU A 381 -30.11 0.07 0.37
N VAL A 382 -30.01 0.19 -0.95
CA VAL A 382 -30.86 -0.54 -1.91
C VAL A 382 -30.64 -2.04 -1.80
N LEU A 383 -29.40 -2.50 -1.64
CA LEU A 383 -29.02 -3.90 -1.44
C LEU A 383 -29.68 -4.48 -0.17
N VAL A 384 -29.56 -3.78 0.96
CA VAL A 384 -30.16 -4.21 2.24
C VAL A 384 -31.71 -4.24 2.14
N TYR A 385 -32.31 -3.26 1.49
CA TYR A 385 -33.75 -3.26 1.22
C TYR A 385 -34.15 -4.45 0.34
N SER A 386 -33.43 -4.71 -0.74
CA SER A 386 -33.68 -5.82 -1.65
C SER A 386 -33.50 -7.17 -0.96
N LEU A 387 -32.50 -7.33 -0.11
CA LEU A 387 -32.28 -8.53 0.70
C LEU A 387 -33.47 -8.82 1.62
N ARG A 388 -34.02 -7.81 2.30
CA ARG A 388 -35.23 -7.97 3.16
C ARG A 388 -36.44 -8.43 2.36
N LYS A 389 -36.54 -7.98 1.11
CA LYS A 389 -37.72 -8.27 0.25
C LYS A 389 -37.61 -9.63 -0.44
N LYS A 390 -36.42 -9.98 -0.96
CA LYS A 390 -36.22 -11.15 -1.81
C LYS A 390 -35.62 -12.35 -1.08
N GLN A 391 -34.86 -12.13 0.00
CA GLN A 391 -34.18 -13.16 0.81
C GLN A 391 -33.28 -14.08 -0.03
N GLU A 392 -32.69 -13.55 -1.09
CA GLU A 392 -31.79 -14.28 -1.97
C GLU A 392 -30.39 -14.42 -1.34
N GLN A 393 -29.82 -15.60 -1.41
CA GLN A 393 -28.50 -15.91 -0.82
C GLN A 393 -27.36 -15.14 -1.50
N GLU A 394 -27.48 -14.83 -2.78
CA GLU A 394 -26.51 -14.04 -3.52
C GLU A 394 -26.44 -12.61 -3.00
N LEU A 395 -27.59 -12.02 -2.65
CA LEU A 395 -27.66 -10.69 -2.04
C LEU A 395 -27.09 -10.72 -0.61
N LEU A 396 -27.35 -11.77 0.15
CA LEU A 396 -26.77 -11.95 1.49
C LEU A 396 -25.24 -12.07 1.40
N PHE A 397 -24.74 -12.90 0.47
CA PHE A 397 -23.30 -13.03 0.25
C PHE A 397 -22.67 -11.68 -0.06
N PHE A 398 -23.25 -10.95 -1.00
CA PHE A 398 -22.71 -9.65 -1.41
C PHE A 398 -22.80 -8.61 -0.30
N THR A 399 -23.84 -8.67 0.55
CA THR A 399 -23.98 -7.79 1.72
C THR A 399 -22.86 -8.07 2.74
N VAL A 400 -22.61 -9.35 3.07
CA VAL A 400 -21.52 -9.75 4.00
C VAL A 400 -20.17 -9.35 3.45
N TRP A 401 -19.92 -9.65 2.18
CA TRP A 401 -18.67 -9.30 1.51
C TRP A 401 -18.42 -7.79 1.53
N SER A 402 -19.42 -6.99 1.13
CA SER A 402 -19.29 -5.53 1.11
C SER A 402 -19.09 -4.93 2.50
N ALA A 403 -19.80 -5.43 3.52
CA ALA A 403 -19.65 -4.94 4.88
C ALA A 403 -18.26 -5.24 5.46
N LEU A 404 -17.74 -6.47 5.27
CA LEU A 404 -16.41 -6.83 5.75
C LEU A 404 -15.31 -6.05 5.03
N MET A 405 -15.38 -5.94 3.71
CA MET A 405 -14.37 -5.18 2.96
C MET A 405 -14.39 -3.70 3.34
N PHE A 406 -15.56 -3.12 3.59
CA PHE A 406 -15.66 -1.74 4.08
C PHE A 406 -14.97 -1.58 5.45
N LEU A 407 -15.24 -2.49 6.41
CA LEU A 407 -14.62 -2.44 7.74
C LEU A 407 -13.09 -2.57 7.67
N ILE A 408 -12.58 -3.50 6.86
CA ILE A 408 -11.14 -3.71 6.69
C ILE A 408 -10.49 -2.49 6.03
N THR A 409 -11.14 -1.90 5.02
CA THR A 409 -10.64 -0.71 4.33
C THR A 409 -10.60 0.51 5.24
N LEU A 410 -11.57 0.66 6.17
CA LEU A 410 -11.55 1.75 7.15
C LEU A 410 -10.31 1.72 8.04
N GLN A 411 -9.83 0.52 8.38
CA GLN A 411 -8.64 0.37 9.22
C GLN A 411 -7.33 0.46 8.41
N HIS A 412 -7.34 -0.01 7.18
CA HIS A 412 -6.17 -0.08 6.33
C HIS A 412 -6.55 0.32 4.89
N GLN A 413 -6.18 1.54 4.50
CA GLN A 413 -6.55 2.06 3.17
C GLN A 413 -5.98 1.23 2.01
N ARG A 414 -4.93 0.43 2.22
CA ARG A 414 -4.39 -0.48 1.21
C ARG A 414 -5.44 -1.45 0.64
N PHE A 415 -6.46 -1.82 1.41
CA PHE A 415 -7.51 -2.72 0.92
C PHE A 415 -8.56 -2.05 0.03
N LEU A 416 -8.42 -0.75 -0.24
CA LEU A 416 -9.31 -0.03 -1.13
C LEU A 416 -9.32 -0.61 -2.55
N TYR A 417 -8.18 -1.15 -3.03
CA TYR A 417 -8.13 -1.77 -4.35
C TYR A 417 -8.99 -3.05 -4.45
N TYR A 418 -9.12 -3.83 -3.38
CA TYR A 418 -10.10 -4.92 -3.29
C TYR A 418 -11.53 -4.38 -3.18
N PHE A 419 -11.74 -3.37 -2.31
CA PHE A 419 -13.06 -2.80 -2.06
C PHE A 419 -13.65 -2.09 -3.27
N THR A 420 -12.82 -1.66 -4.22
CA THR A 420 -13.27 -1.07 -5.51
C THR A 420 -14.27 -1.96 -6.25
N VAL A 421 -14.09 -3.28 -6.22
CA VAL A 421 -15.04 -4.24 -6.81
C VAL A 421 -16.43 -4.11 -6.18
N ASN A 422 -16.48 -4.00 -4.85
CA ASN A 422 -17.75 -3.81 -4.12
C ASN A 422 -18.37 -2.46 -4.42
N ILE A 423 -17.57 -1.38 -4.45
CA ILE A 423 -18.04 -0.03 -4.76
C ILE A 423 -18.69 0.02 -6.14
N VAL A 424 -18.03 -0.55 -7.15
CA VAL A 424 -18.54 -0.63 -8.53
C VAL A 424 -19.86 -1.42 -8.60
N LEU A 425 -19.94 -2.55 -7.92
CA LEU A 425 -21.17 -3.37 -7.88
C LEU A 425 -22.31 -2.66 -7.12
N LEU A 426 -21.99 -2.02 -5.99
CA LEU A 426 -22.98 -1.24 -5.22
C LEU A 426 -23.49 -0.06 -6.06
N ALA A 427 -22.61 0.66 -6.72
CA ALA A 427 -22.98 1.73 -7.64
C ALA A 427 -23.87 1.21 -8.79
N ALA A 428 -23.53 0.07 -9.38
CA ALA A 428 -24.35 -0.55 -10.42
C ALA A 428 -25.76 -0.95 -9.91
N ILE A 429 -25.88 -1.44 -8.68
CA ILE A 429 -27.17 -1.72 -8.01
C ILE A 429 -27.94 -0.42 -7.79
N CYS A 430 -27.29 0.63 -7.27
CA CYS A 430 -27.92 1.94 -7.06
C CYS A 430 -28.53 2.50 -8.33
N ILE A 431 -27.82 2.36 -9.45
CA ILE A 431 -28.27 2.86 -10.76
C ILE A 431 -29.40 2.03 -11.33
N THR A 432 -29.36 0.69 -11.18
CA THR A 432 -30.23 -0.21 -11.95
C THR A 432 -31.45 -0.71 -11.18
N GLU A 433 -31.41 -0.93 -9.89
CA GLU A 433 -32.53 -1.46 -9.11
C GLU A 433 -33.72 -0.50 -9.02
N PRO A 434 -33.53 0.83 -8.79
CA PRO A 434 -34.66 1.77 -8.81
C PRO A 434 -35.39 1.81 -10.15
N LEU A 435 -34.71 1.53 -11.27
CA LEU A 435 -35.30 1.45 -12.60
C LEU A 435 -36.21 0.22 -12.79
N ARG A 436 -36.17 -0.77 -11.90
CA ARG A 436 -37.02 -1.97 -11.91
C ARG A 436 -38.32 -1.80 -11.11
N TRP A 437 -38.44 -0.77 -10.31
CA TRP A 437 -39.63 -0.60 -9.49
C TRP A 437 -40.84 -0.25 -10.36
N GLU A 438 -41.78 -1.20 -10.46
CA GLU A 438 -42.98 -1.13 -11.32
C GLU A 438 -43.86 0.09 -11.08
N ASN A 439 -43.75 0.76 -9.92
CA ASN A 439 -44.58 1.90 -9.52
C ASN A 439 -43.95 3.27 -9.88
N ASN A 440 -42.85 3.29 -10.61
CA ASN A 440 -42.18 4.53 -11.00
C ASN A 440 -42.78 5.08 -12.31
N LEU A 441 -43.36 6.30 -12.27
CA LEU A 441 -43.96 6.95 -13.44
C LEU A 441 -43.00 7.07 -14.64
N ILE A 442 -41.72 7.26 -14.37
CA ILE A 442 -40.70 7.31 -15.43
C ILE A 442 -40.51 5.93 -16.05
N CYS A 443 -40.51 4.86 -15.24
CA CYS A 443 -40.35 3.49 -15.76
C CYS A 443 -41.57 3.03 -16.58
N GLN A 444 -42.78 3.48 -16.26
CA GLN A 444 -43.98 3.13 -17.05
C GLN A 444 -43.89 3.67 -18.48
N HIS A 445 -43.35 4.85 -18.69
CA HIS A 445 -43.16 5.42 -20.03
C HIS A 445 -42.02 4.75 -20.81
N PHE A 446 -40.95 4.25 -20.13
CA PHE A 446 -39.84 3.57 -20.77
C PHE A 446 -39.86 2.05 -20.61
N SER A 447 -40.85 1.47 -19.94
CA SER A 447 -41.03 0.03 -19.68
C SER A 447 -40.90 -0.85 -20.93
N PRO A 448 -41.37 -0.46 -22.12
CA PRO A 448 -41.22 -1.30 -23.31
C PRO A 448 -39.78 -1.61 -23.67
N PHE A 449 -38.83 -0.73 -23.31
CA PHE A 449 -37.40 -0.93 -23.57
C PHE A 449 -36.69 -1.83 -22.57
N PHE A 450 -37.27 -2.01 -21.38
CA PHE A 450 -36.57 -2.56 -20.23
C PHE A 450 -37.16 -3.84 -19.61
N SER A 451 -38.33 -4.34 -20.08
CA SER A 451 -38.94 -5.56 -19.55
C SER A 451 -38.23 -6.82 -20.04
N GLU A 452 -37.85 -7.68 -19.11
CA GLU A 452 -37.35 -9.04 -19.38
C GLU A 452 -38.50 -9.97 -19.77
N PRO A 453 -38.29 -10.91 -20.70
CA PRO A 453 -39.20 -12.03 -20.82
C PRO A 453 -39.03 -12.95 -19.60
N ASP A 454 -40.13 -13.39 -19.00
CA ASP A 454 -40.10 -14.46 -17.99
C ASP A 454 -39.46 -15.71 -18.60
N GLU A 455 -38.22 -16.01 -18.21
CA GLU A 455 -37.48 -17.20 -18.65
C GLU A 455 -37.92 -18.48 -17.92
N ASN A 456 -39.03 -18.49 -17.22
CA ASN A 456 -39.47 -19.67 -16.50
C ASN A 456 -40.85 -20.21 -17.03
N PRO A 457 -40.86 -21.09 -18.03
CA PRO A 457 -42.09 -21.67 -18.55
C PRO A 457 -42.81 -22.59 -17.56
N ALA A 458 -42.25 -22.88 -16.38
CA ALA A 458 -42.82 -23.78 -15.37
C ALA A 458 -43.83 -23.12 -14.42
N ARG A 459 -43.99 -21.76 -14.44
CA ARG A 459 -44.95 -21.08 -13.59
C ARG A 459 -46.30 -20.79 -14.20
N VAL A 460 -46.50 -21.08 -15.48
CA VAL A 460 -47.77 -20.76 -16.20
C VAL A 460 -48.81 -21.88 -16.16
N VAL A 461 -48.54 -23.03 -15.56
CA VAL A 461 -49.47 -24.19 -15.62
C VAL A 461 -50.24 -24.49 -14.32
N GLN A 462 -50.27 -23.59 -13.33
CA GLN A 462 -51.06 -23.83 -12.13
C GLN A 462 -52.02 -22.68 -11.76
N GLU A 463 -52.80 -22.22 -12.73
CA GLU A 463 -54.02 -21.47 -12.40
C GLU A 463 -55.02 -21.56 -13.53
N LYS A 464 -55.72 -22.68 -13.61
CA LYS A 464 -57.10 -22.79 -14.16
C LYS A 464 -57.66 -24.18 -13.88
N SER A 465 -58.39 -24.33 -12.78
CA SER A 465 -59.47 -25.30 -12.69
C SER A 465 -60.79 -24.53 -12.37
N PRO A 466 -61.81 -24.80 -13.08
CA PRO A 466 -63.09 -24.08 -12.94
C PRO A 466 -63.98 -24.79 -11.96
N ALA A 467 -64.56 -24.09 -11.04
CA ALA A 467 -65.91 -24.30 -10.53
C ALA A 467 -66.17 -23.50 -9.25
N GLN A 468 -67.01 -22.66 -9.31
CA GLN A 468 -68.30 -22.43 -8.61
C GLN A 468 -68.58 -20.94 -8.42
N VAL A 469 -69.61 -20.54 -9.12
CA VAL A 469 -70.41 -19.33 -8.92
C VAL A 469 -71.05 -19.39 -7.53
N LYS A 470 -70.68 -18.44 -6.62
CA LYS A 470 -71.60 -18.02 -5.52
C LYS A 470 -71.57 -16.51 -5.41
N THR A 471 -72.75 -15.96 -5.66
CA THR A 471 -73.15 -14.61 -5.47
C THR A 471 -72.89 -14.15 -4.04
N GLY A 472 -72.28 -12.97 -3.84
CA GLY A 472 -72.21 -12.37 -2.54
C GLY A 472 -71.42 -11.09 -2.47
N LYS A 473 -72.13 -9.97 -2.48
CA LYS A 473 -71.85 -8.63 -1.94
C LYS A 473 -70.50 -7.97 -2.29
N LYS A 474 -70.54 -6.99 -3.17
CA LYS A 474 -69.51 -5.97 -3.37
C LYS A 474 -69.13 -5.31 -2.05
N LYS A 475 -67.94 -5.65 -1.51
CA LYS A 475 -67.24 -4.82 -0.58
C LYS A 475 -66.58 -3.71 -1.39
N LYS A 476 -66.89 -2.46 -1.11
CA LYS A 476 -66.15 -1.30 -1.55
C LYS A 476 -64.70 -1.48 -1.14
N GLN A 477 -63.84 -1.63 -2.10
CA GLN A 477 -62.37 -1.50 -1.92
C GLN A 477 -62.11 0.00 -1.73
N ASP A 478 -61.75 0.40 -0.53
CA ASP A 478 -61.25 1.73 -0.25
C ASP A 478 -60.01 1.98 -1.09
N ARG A 479 -60.18 2.80 -2.10
CA ARG A 479 -59.05 3.34 -2.87
C ARG A 479 -58.27 4.26 -1.94
N ALA A 480 -57.01 3.87 -1.62
CA ALA A 480 -56.05 4.76 -0.97
C ALA A 480 -55.94 6.07 -1.77
N PRO A 481 -55.81 7.22 -1.11
CA PRO A 481 -55.92 8.52 -1.75
C PRO A 481 -54.82 8.67 -2.83
N VAL A 482 -55.27 9.00 -4.02
CA VAL A 482 -54.43 9.20 -5.23
C VAL A 482 -53.31 10.22 -4.98
N LYS A 483 -53.41 11.10 -3.99
CA LYS A 483 -52.44 12.13 -3.60
C LYS A 483 -51.14 11.57 -2.98
N GLU A 484 -51.20 10.53 -2.17
CA GLU A 484 -49.97 9.93 -1.57
C GLU A 484 -49.19 9.09 -2.57
N ARG A 485 -49.86 8.42 -3.50
CA ARG A 485 -49.16 7.68 -4.59
C ARG A 485 -48.41 8.59 -5.55
N THR A 486 -48.96 9.78 -5.85
CA THR A 486 -48.30 10.76 -6.71
C THR A 486 -47.03 11.36 -6.07
N ALA A 487 -47.05 11.73 -4.79
CA ALA A 487 -45.91 12.31 -4.12
C ALA A 487 -44.73 11.32 -4.05
N GLY A 488 -44.97 10.04 -3.74
CA GLY A 488 -43.95 9.00 -3.74
C GLY A 488 -43.31 8.73 -5.11
N ALA A 489 -44.13 8.81 -6.18
CA ALA A 489 -43.63 8.65 -7.54
C ALA A 489 -42.74 9.82 -8.00
N TYR A 490 -43.09 11.07 -7.62
CA TYR A 490 -42.27 12.24 -7.89
C TYR A 490 -40.94 12.18 -7.13
N LEU A 491 -40.97 11.78 -5.85
CA LEU A 491 -39.74 11.62 -5.06
C LEU A 491 -38.83 10.55 -5.67
N ALA A 492 -39.38 9.40 -6.05
CA ALA A 492 -38.62 8.35 -6.74
C ALA A 492 -38.01 8.85 -8.06
N GLY A 493 -38.76 9.62 -8.84
CA GLY A 493 -38.26 10.26 -10.07
C GLY A 493 -37.09 11.21 -9.81
N ILE A 494 -37.19 12.06 -8.80
CA ILE A 494 -36.14 12.99 -8.38
C ILE A 494 -34.87 12.19 -7.96
N CYS A 495 -35.03 11.14 -7.15
CA CYS A 495 -33.90 10.29 -6.75
C CYS A 495 -33.21 9.64 -7.94
N ILE A 496 -33.94 9.14 -8.93
CA ILE A 496 -33.37 8.54 -10.14
C ILE A 496 -32.59 9.60 -10.95
N ILE A 497 -33.17 10.79 -11.13
CA ILE A 497 -32.49 11.89 -11.82
C ILE A 497 -31.20 12.26 -11.08
N ALA A 498 -31.24 12.39 -9.75
CA ALA A 498 -30.07 12.68 -8.95
C ALA A 498 -28.98 11.60 -9.11
N VAL A 499 -29.34 10.30 -9.05
CA VAL A 499 -28.40 9.19 -9.27
C VAL A 499 -27.83 9.24 -10.69
N CYS A 500 -28.61 9.55 -11.71
CA CYS A 500 -28.11 9.69 -13.08
C CYS A 500 -27.12 10.86 -13.20
N ILE A 501 -27.41 12.02 -12.60
CA ILE A 501 -26.50 13.17 -12.61
C ILE A 501 -25.20 12.80 -11.89
N LEU A 502 -25.27 12.24 -10.69
CA LEU A 502 -24.10 11.80 -9.92
C LEU A 502 -23.27 10.78 -10.69
N THR A 503 -23.94 9.87 -11.43
CA THR A 503 -23.25 8.88 -12.26
C THR A 503 -22.49 9.54 -13.42
N ILE A 504 -23.10 10.51 -14.10
CA ILE A 504 -22.43 11.25 -15.18
C ILE A 504 -21.22 12.01 -14.63
N VAL A 505 -21.38 12.68 -13.48
CA VAL A 505 -20.30 13.40 -12.81
C VAL A 505 -19.18 12.43 -12.42
N HIS A 506 -19.54 11.29 -11.81
CA HIS A 506 -18.57 10.26 -11.44
C HIS A 506 -17.76 9.76 -12.64
N VAL A 507 -18.44 9.40 -13.72
CA VAL A 507 -17.80 8.91 -14.95
C VAL A 507 -16.87 9.97 -15.53
N ALA A 508 -17.31 11.25 -15.60
CA ALA A 508 -16.51 12.33 -16.14
C ALA A 508 -15.24 12.57 -15.31
N ILE A 509 -15.38 12.65 -13.98
CA ILE A 509 -14.22 12.82 -13.07
C ILE A 509 -13.28 11.61 -13.15
N SER A 510 -13.80 10.38 -13.16
CA SER A 510 -12.97 9.19 -13.22
C SER A 510 -12.18 9.12 -14.53
N ILE A 511 -12.79 9.39 -15.67
CA ILE A 511 -12.07 9.43 -16.96
C ILE A 511 -11.00 10.52 -16.94
N GLN A 512 -11.31 11.69 -16.38
CA GLN A 512 -10.34 12.78 -16.24
C GLN A 512 -9.15 12.37 -15.35
N GLN A 513 -9.41 11.78 -14.19
CA GLN A 513 -8.37 11.30 -13.28
C GLN A 513 -7.50 10.22 -13.93
N ASP A 514 -8.13 9.22 -14.58
CA ASP A 514 -7.42 8.15 -15.28
C ASP A 514 -6.54 8.69 -16.42
N TYR A 515 -7.06 9.66 -17.17
CA TYR A 515 -6.31 10.32 -18.24
C TYR A 515 -5.13 11.14 -17.69
N GLN A 516 -5.36 11.93 -16.64
CA GLN A 516 -4.31 12.70 -15.97
C GLN A 516 -3.22 11.77 -15.39
N TYR A 517 -3.61 10.66 -14.75
CA TYR A 517 -2.68 9.66 -14.28
C TYR A 517 -1.80 9.12 -15.43
N GLY A 518 -2.39 8.82 -16.58
CA GLY A 518 -1.64 8.40 -17.75
C GLY A 518 -0.67 9.46 -18.26
N MET A 519 -1.12 10.72 -18.33
CA MET A 519 -0.33 11.85 -18.85
C MET A 519 0.83 12.24 -17.92
N SER A 520 0.66 12.13 -16.60
CA SER A 520 1.72 12.41 -15.62
C SER A 520 2.71 11.25 -15.44
N ALA A 521 2.71 10.25 -16.34
CA ALA A 521 3.61 9.11 -16.24
C ALA A 521 5.10 9.50 -16.21
N ARG A 522 5.48 10.60 -16.88
CA ARG A 522 6.86 11.12 -16.87
C ARG A 522 7.32 11.69 -15.53
N GLU A 523 6.37 12.04 -14.66
CA GLU A 523 6.64 12.58 -13.32
C GLU A 523 6.82 11.47 -12.29
N ARG A 524 6.44 10.25 -12.65
CA ARG A 524 6.53 9.06 -11.79
C ARG A 524 7.64 8.14 -12.24
N VAL A 525 8.84 8.66 -12.33
CA VAL A 525 10.06 7.92 -12.66
C VAL A 525 11.00 7.92 -11.45
N ILE A 526 11.87 6.92 -11.37
CA ILE A 526 13.00 7.01 -10.45
C ILE A 526 13.83 8.21 -10.89
N PRO A 527 14.21 9.13 -9.99
CA PRO A 527 15.05 10.26 -10.33
C PRO A 527 16.33 9.80 -11.05
N SER A 528 16.72 10.53 -12.10
CA SER A 528 17.96 10.21 -12.85
C SER A 528 19.19 10.12 -11.95
N ASP A 529 19.24 10.98 -10.94
CA ASP A 529 20.28 11.00 -9.92
C ASP A 529 20.46 9.65 -9.20
N TRP A 530 19.34 8.98 -8.89
CA TRP A 530 19.39 7.64 -8.32
C TRP A 530 19.91 6.60 -9.31
N ILE A 531 19.46 6.63 -10.57
CA ILE A 531 19.89 5.68 -11.59
C ILE A 531 21.38 5.83 -11.86
N GLU A 532 21.85 7.06 -12.05
CA GLU A 532 23.26 7.39 -12.28
C GLU A 532 24.13 6.96 -11.08
N SER A 533 23.68 7.24 -9.87
CA SER A 533 24.37 6.84 -8.65
C SER A 533 24.49 5.31 -8.50
N LEU A 534 23.43 4.57 -8.88
CA LEU A 534 23.43 3.10 -8.84
C LEU A 534 24.29 2.48 -9.94
N ASP A 535 24.30 3.08 -11.13
CA ASP A 535 25.21 2.67 -12.22
C ASP A 535 26.66 2.96 -11.85
N TRP A 536 26.94 4.12 -11.25
CA TRP A 536 28.26 4.44 -10.72
C TRP A 536 28.70 3.43 -9.63
N LEU A 537 27.80 3.12 -8.69
CA LEU A 537 28.04 2.15 -7.62
C LEU A 537 28.41 0.77 -8.18
N LYS A 538 27.71 0.35 -9.23
CA LYS A 538 27.99 -0.92 -9.92
C LYS A 538 29.36 -0.95 -10.57
N ALA A 539 29.75 0.15 -11.21
CA ALA A 539 30.98 0.24 -11.96
C ALA A 539 32.24 0.42 -11.07
N ASN A 540 32.09 1.15 -9.94
CA ASN A 540 33.21 1.64 -9.15
C ASN A 540 33.40 0.96 -7.80
N THR A 541 32.54 -0.02 -7.45
CA THR A 541 32.69 -0.78 -6.21
C THR A 541 32.92 -2.26 -6.49
N PRO A 542 33.56 -3.02 -5.58
CA PRO A 542 33.83 -4.43 -5.79
C PRO A 542 32.56 -5.25 -5.99
N ASP A 543 32.67 -6.33 -6.77
CA ASP A 543 31.57 -7.30 -6.89
C ASP A 543 31.38 -8.03 -5.55
N PRO A 544 30.15 -8.14 -5.03
CA PRO A 544 29.90 -8.80 -3.76
C PRO A 544 30.00 -10.33 -3.81
N GLY A 545 30.32 -10.94 -4.95
CA GLY A 545 30.52 -12.39 -5.10
C GLY A 545 29.23 -13.21 -5.15
N LEU A 546 28.11 -12.60 -5.49
CA LEU A 546 26.81 -13.28 -5.66
C LEU A 546 26.32 -13.13 -7.11
N ASP A 547 25.96 -14.26 -7.72
CA ASP A 547 25.36 -14.24 -9.05
C ASP A 547 23.94 -13.66 -9.00
N TYR A 548 23.72 -12.59 -9.77
CA TYR A 548 22.43 -11.92 -9.88
C TYR A 548 21.31 -12.84 -10.38
N PHE A 549 21.63 -13.78 -11.28
CA PHE A 549 20.70 -14.77 -11.81
C PHE A 549 20.75 -16.11 -11.07
N GLY A 550 21.58 -16.22 -10.04
CA GLY A 550 21.78 -17.45 -9.27
C GLY A 550 20.50 -17.89 -8.53
N GLN A 551 20.35 -19.20 -8.43
CA GLN A 551 19.31 -19.83 -7.60
C GLN A 551 19.96 -20.30 -6.29
N TYR A 552 19.46 -19.84 -5.17
CA TYR A 552 20.04 -20.12 -3.87
C TYR A 552 19.05 -20.89 -2.99
N ASP A 553 19.58 -21.82 -2.20
CA ASP A 553 18.86 -22.53 -1.15
C ASP A 553 19.23 -21.93 0.22
N ARG A 554 18.25 -21.52 1.00
CA ARG A 554 18.43 -20.94 2.33
C ARG A 554 19.27 -21.85 3.25
N LYS A 555 19.11 -23.16 3.13
CA LYS A 555 19.81 -24.13 4.00
C LYS A 555 21.28 -24.33 3.62
N GLN A 556 21.64 -23.98 2.37
CA GLN A 556 22.99 -24.14 1.84
C GLN A 556 23.71 -22.80 1.64
N TYR A 557 23.00 -21.70 1.88
CA TYR A 557 23.57 -20.38 1.70
C TYR A 557 24.52 -20.01 2.83
N PHE A 558 25.72 -19.61 2.44
CA PHE A 558 26.73 -19.00 3.29
C PHE A 558 27.10 -17.64 2.73
N VAL A 559 27.18 -16.64 3.62
CA VAL A 559 27.54 -15.28 3.26
C VAL A 559 28.98 -15.27 2.72
N PRO A 560 29.25 -14.84 1.47
CA PRO A 560 30.59 -14.78 0.94
C PRO A 560 31.51 -13.92 1.82
N ALA A 561 32.78 -14.30 1.95
CA ALA A 561 33.71 -13.63 2.85
C ALA A 561 33.93 -12.14 2.48
N ASP A 562 34.01 -11.89 1.18
CA ASP A 562 34.28 -10.55 0.63
C ASP A 562 33.01 -9.74 0.32
N SER A 563 31.85 -10.28 0.64
CA SER A 563 30.57 -9.57 0.46
C SER A 563 30.38 -8.49 1.52
N TYR A 564 29.65 -7.43 1.15
CA TYR A 564 29.42 -6.28 2.01
C TYR A 564 28.01 -5.73 1.80
N GLY A 565 27.48 -5.05 2.83
CA GLY A 565 26.17 -4.42 2.83
C GLY A 565 26.21 -2.97 2.38
N ILE A 566 25.11 -2.51 1.79
CA ILE A 566 24.81 -1.11 1.51
C ILE A 566 23.76 -0.63 2.51
N MET A 567 24.11 0.40 3.30
CA MET A 567 23.19 1.11 4.17
C MET A 567 22.48 2.18 3.35
N ALA A 568 21.16 2.14 3.28
CA ALA A 568 20.37 3.12 2.54
C ALA A 568 18.96 3.25 3.18
N VAL A 569 18.16 4.20 2.67
CA VAL A 569 16.72 4.21 2.96
C VAL A 569 16.09 2.91 2.46
N TRP A 570 15.11 2.39 3.19
CA TRP A 570 14.49 1.09 2.85
C TRP A 570 13.87 1.07 1.46
N ASP A 571 13.26 2.17 1.02
CA ASP A 571 12.61 2.27 -0.29
C ASP A 571 13.58 2.05 -1.45
N ALA A 572 14.86 2.41 -1.28
CA ALA A 572 15.89 2.23 -2.31
C ALA A 572 16.44 0.80 -2.39
N GLY A 573 16.12 -0.08 -1.42
CA GLY A 573 16.72 -1.42 -1.36
C GLY A 573 16.51 -2.24 -2.64
N HIS A 574 15.31 -2.21 -3.22
CA HIS A 574 15.04 -2.93 -4.47
C HIS A 574 15.74 -2.30 -5.68
N TRP A 575 15.92 -0.98 -5.71
CA TRP A 575 16.69 -0.29 -6.74
C TRP A 575 18.16 -0.67 -6.69
N ILE A 576 18.74 -0.69 -5.47
CA ILE A 576 20.14 -1.10 -5.25
C ILE A 576 20.36 -2.51 -5.79
N THR A 577 19.48 -3.46 -5.46
CA THR A 577 19.58 -4.83 -5.97
C THR A 577 19.42 -4.90 -7.49
N PHE A 578 18.40 -4.22 -8.05
CA PHE A 578 18.04 -4.33 -9.45
C PHE A 578 19.05 -3.65 -10.40
N PHE A 579 19.46 -2.41 -10.09
CA PHE A 579 20.33 -1.63 -10.95
C PHE A 579 21.81 -1.91 -10.68
N SER A 580 22.24 -1.81 -9.43
CA SER A 580 23.67 -1.93 -9.11
C SER A 580 24.16 -3.36 -8.88
N HIS A 581 23.25 -4.34 -8.70
CA HIS A 581 23.59 -5.71 -8.29
C HIS A 581 24.40 -5.71 -6.98
N ARG A 582 24.07 -4.79 -6.06
CA ARG A 582 24.69 -4.71 -4.72
C ARG A 582 23.69 -5.17 -3.67
N LEU A 583 24.14 -5.32 -2.45
CA LEU A 583 23.45 -5.99 -1.37
C LEU A 583 22.90 -4.97 -0.36
N PRO A 584 21.64 -4.51 -0.47
CA PRO A 584 21.06 -3.61 0.51
C PRO A 584 20.85 -4.33 1.84
N VAL A 585 21.16 -3.64 2.94
CA VAL A 585 20.91 -4.14 4.29
C VAL A 585 19.41 -4.14 4.58
N THR A 586 18.72 -3.07 4.18
CA THR A 586 17.27 -2.94 4.31
C THR A 586 16.59 -2.80 2.95
N ASN A 587 15.29 -3.04 2.91
CA ASN A 587 14.50 -3.06 1.68
C ASN A 587 13.02 -2.70 1.97
N PRO A 588 12.18 -2.52 0.95
CA PRO A 588 10.75 -2.25 1.12
C PRO A 588 9.96 -3.34 1.86
N PHE A 589 10.49 -4.56 1.99
CA PHE A 589 9.92 -5.55 2.90
C PHE A 589 10.16 -5.24 4.38
N GLN A 590 10.83 -4.12 4.71
CA GLN A 590 11.12 -3.63 6.06
C GLN A 590 12.07 -4.55 6.86
N ASP A 591 12.83 -5.40 6.18
CA ASP A 591 13.86 -6.21 6.83
C ASP A 591 14.98 -5.30 7.36
N ASN A 592 15.49 -5.60 8.54
CA ASN A 592 16.60 -4.87 9.20
C ASN A 592 16.36 -3.37 9.41
N LEU A 593 15.11 -2.88 9.29
CA LEU A 593 14.77 -1.47 9.35
C LEU A 593 14.63 -0.97 10.79
N GLY A 594 13.82 -1.65 11.59
CA GLY A 594 13.38 -1.18 12.91
C GLY A 594 14.25 -1.66 14.08
N GLY A 595 13.96 -1.06 15.25
CA GLY A 595 14.64 -1.34 16.51
C GLY A 595 15.96 -0.59 16.68
N THR A 596 16.61 -0.75 17.84
CA THR A 596 17.81 -0.01 18.23
C THR A 596 19.06 -0.38 17.42
N ARG A 597 19.01 -1.41 16.60
CA ARG A 597 20.10 -1.88 15.72
C ARG A 597 19.69 -1.95 14.24
N GLY A 598 18.53 -1.41 13.90
CA GLY A 598 18.07 -1.31 12.52
C GLY A 598 18.74 -0.16 11.76
N THR A 599 18.53 -0.14 10.44
CA THR A 599 19.06 0.93 9.60
C THR A 599 18.45 2.30 9.95
N ALA A 600 17.19 2.35 10.42
CA ALA A 600 16.62 3.60 10.92
C ALA A 600 17.38 4.15 12.13
N ALA A 601 17.83 3.28 13.04
CA ALA A 601 18.64 3.70 14.18
C ALA A 601 20.02 4.23 13.74
N PHE A 602 20.63 3.61 12.73
CA PHE A 602 21.88 4.12 12.14
C PHE A 602 21.71 5.56 11.64
N PHE A 603 20.62 5.84 10.92
CA PHE A 603 20.42 7.17 10.34
C PHE A 603 20.02 8.24 11.37
N LEU A 604 19.37 7.85 12.46
CA LEU A 604 18.86 8.79 13.46
C LEU A 604 19.80 9.02 14.66
N THR A 605 20.77 8.12 14.92
CA THR A 605 21.68 8.34 16.07
C THR A 605 22.54 9.57 15.84
N ASP A 606 22.84 10.28 16.92
CA ASP A 606 23.81 11.38 16.99
C ASP A 606 25.21 10.88 17.35
N ASN A 607 25.33 9.63 17.75
CA ASN A 607 26.56 8.98 18.20
C ASN A 607 27.17 8.13 17.07
N GLU A 608 28.29 8.59 16.51
CA GLU A 608 28.97 7.87 15.43
C GLU A 608 29.47 6.47 15.85
N SER A 609 29.83 6.25 17.13
CA SER A 609 30.25 4.93 17.61
C SER A 609 29.08 3.93 17.54
N GLU A 610 27.87 4.34 17.90
CA GLU A 610 26.68 3.48 17.77
C GLU A 610 26.37 3.20 16.30
N ALA A 611 26.49 4.21 15.44
CA ALA A 611 26.34 4.04 14.00
C ALA A 611 27.35 3.02 13.44
N THR A 612 28.60 3.10 13.89
CA THR A 612 29.68 2.19 13.49
C THR A 612 29.41 0.75 13.93
N ASP A 613 28.93 0.55 15.16
CA ASP A 613 28.54 -0.79 15.67
C ASP A 613 27.41 -1.41 14.82
N ILE A 614 26.47 -0.58 14.35
CA ILE A 614 25.39 -1.04 13.45
C ILE A 614 25.94 -1.43 12.08
N VAL A 615 26.77 -0.59 11.49
CA VAL A 615 27.39 -0.87 10.18
C VAL A 615 28.23 -2.16 10.23
N ASP A 616 29.05 -2.33 11.28
CA ASP A 616 29.86 -3.52 11.47
C ASP A 616 29.02 -4.79 11.63
N ALA A 617 27.89 -4.71 12.36
CA ALA A 617 26.97 -5.84 12.54
C ALA A 617 26.39 -6.34 11.21
N TYR A 618 26.17 -5.44 10.25
CA TYR A 618 25.69 -5.76 8.91
C TYR A 618 26.82 -5.89 7.88
N ARG A 619 28.10 -5.89 8.28
CA ARG A 619 29.22 -5.84 7.35
C ARG A 619 29.04 -4.75 6.29
N GLY A 620 28.52 -3.60 6.70
CA GLY A 620 28.27 -2.46 5.84
C GLY A 620 29.59 -1.86 5.38
N ARG A 621 29.67 -1.50 4.12
CA ARG A 621 30.82 -0.80 3.56
C ARG A 621 30.45 0.54 2.97
N TYR A 622 29.28 0.64 2.35
CA TYR A 622 28.84 1.87 1.73
C TYR A 622 27.53 2.34 2.34
N VAL A 623 27.36 3.65 2.38
CA VAL A 623 26.15 4.32 2.84
C VAL A 623 25.66 5.22 1.73
N ILE A 624 24.39 5.08 1.34
CA ILE A 624 23.74 5.95 0.37
C ILE A 624 22.71 6.80 1.13
N THR A 625 22.81 8.11 0.92
CA THR A 625 21.85 9.07 1.45
C THR A 625 21.22 9.86 0.31
N ASP A 626 19.99 10.28 0.48
CA ASP A 626 19.34 11.22 -0.41
C ASP A 626 18.64 12.35 0.33
N SER A 627 18.34 13.41 -0.41
CA SER A 627 17.66 14.58 0.16
C SER A 627 16.26 14.28 0.66
N THR A 628 15.57 13.32 0.05
CA THR A 628 14.23 12.91 0.47
C THR A 628 14.28 12.31 1.88
N MET A 629 15.21 11.40 2.13
CA MET A 629 15.42 10.81 3.46
C MET A 629 15.91 11.83 4.48
N ALA A 630 16.83 12.71 4.06
CA ALA A 630 17.43 13.68 4.96
C ALA A 630 16.45 14.80 5.38
N VAL A 631 15.47 15.15 4.53
CA VAL A 631 14.56 16.28 4.74
C VAL A 631 13.09 15.88 4.68
N ASP A 632 12.58 15.51 3.50
CA ASP A 632 11.14 15.38 3.25
C ASP A 632 10.49 14.23 4.03
N GLN A 633 11.16 13.10 4.11
CA GLN A 633 10.70 11.88 4.77
C GLN A 633 11.46 11.55 6.06
N PHE A 634 12.25 12.47 6.58
CA PHE A 634 13.02 12.29 7.81
C PHE A 634 12.16 11.75 8.95
N THR A 635 10.96 12.31 9.11
CA THR A 635 10.04 11.93 10.19
C THR A 635 9.56 10.48 10.09
N ASN A 636 9.63 9.86 8.92
CA ASN A 636 9.23 8.46 8.72
C ASN A 636 10.21 7.46 9.35
N LEU A 637 11.45 7.89 9.67
CA LEU A 637 12.44 7.05 10.35
C LEU A 637 12.15 6.87 11.84
N VAL A 638 11.57 7.89 12.48
CA VAL A 638 11.45 7.97 13.94
C VAL A 638 10.60 6.84 14.55
N PRO A 639 9.42 6.49 14.00
CA PRO A 639 8.59 5.41 14.53
C PRO A 639 9.28 4.05 14.55
N TRP A 640 10.20 3.81 13.60
CA TRP A 640 10.93 2.54 13.52
C TRP A 640 11.92 2.32 14.64
N VAL A 641 12.43 3.39 15.26
CA VAL A 641 13.40 3.31 16.35
C VAL A 641 12.71 3.38 17.70
N SER A 642 11.84 4.38 17.88
CA SER A 642 11.23 4.69 19.18
C SER A 642 9.93 3.93 19.45
N GLY A 643 9.28 3.41 18.42
CA GLY A 643 7.91 2.91 18.50
C GLY A 643 6.88 4.01 18.79
N SER A 644 7.27 5.28 18.68
CA SER A 644 6.46 6.46 18.90
C SER A 644 6.50 7.37 17.69
N VAL A 645 5.44 8.14 17.50
CA VAL A 645 5.34 9.18 16.46
C VAL A 645 5.80 10.55 16.97
N ASP A 646 6.38 10.61 18.18
CA ASP A 646 6.88 11.87 18.73
C ASP A 646 8.20 12.25 18.05
N ILE A 647 8.14 13.27 17.22
CA ILE A 647 9.27 13.85 16.48
C ILE A 647 9.79 15.13 17.12
N SER A 648 9.28 15.49 18.30
CA SER A 648 9.53 16.81 18.94
C SER A 648 11.00 17.08 19.26
N HIS A 649 11.85 16.04 19.32
CA HIS A 649 13.29 16.17 19.49
C HIS A 649 14.00 16.72 18.24
N TYR A 650 13.40 16.50 17.05
CA TYR A 650 14.01 16.86 15.77
C TYR A 650 13.31 18.04 15.10
N ILE A 651 11.97 18.07 15.20
CA ILE A 651 11.13 18.99 14.46
C ILE A 651 9.99 19.50 15.34
N LYS A 652 9.79 20.81 15.36
CA LYS A 652 8.70 21.46 16.08
C LYS A 652 7.64 21.93 15.10
N TRP A 653 6.38 21.63 15.40
CA TRP A 653 5.24 22.06 14.61
C TRP A 653 4.68 23.38 15.11
N PHE A 654 4.36 24.26 14.18
CA PHE A 654 3.74 25.54 14.44
C PHE A 654 2.48 25.70 13.59
N LEU A 655 1.53 26.48 14.10
CA LEU A 655 0.37 26.94 13.38
C LEU A 655 0.54 28.43 13.14
N ILE A 656 0.68 28.84 11.90
CA ILE A 656 0.88 30.23 11.49
C ILE A 656 -0.39 30.69 10.77
N PRO A 657 -0.86 31.94 10.95
CA PRO A 657 -1.91 32.51 10.13
C PRO A 657 -1.49 32.53 8.66
N ASP A 658 -2.39 32.12 7.78
CA ASP A 658 -2.15 32.24 6.34
C ASP A 658 -1.97 33.72 5.95
N ALA A 659 -0.98 34.01 5.11
CA ALA A 659 -0.71 35.39 4.67
C ALA A 659 -1.86 36.01 3.85
N LYS A 660 -2.73 35.18 3.26
CA LYS A 660 -3.87 35.63 2.45
C LYS A 660 -5.18 35.69 3.23
N ASP A 661 -5.33 34.81 4.24
CA ASP A 661 -6.54 34.77 5.07
C ASP A 661 -6.17 34.41 6.52
N ILE A 662 -6.18 35.41 7.39
CA ILE A 662 -5.83 35.30 8.81
C ILE A 662 -6.74 34.30 9.57
N SER A 663 -7.91 33.98 9.04
CA SER A 663 -8.82 32.98 9.62
C SER A 663 -8.36 31.53 9.41
N PHE A 664 -7.49 31.29 8.45
CA PHE A 664 -6.86 29.99 8.22
C PHE A 664 -5.50 29.91 8.91
N LEU A 665 -5.27 28.80 9.63
CA LEU A 665 -3.99 28.50 10.25
C LEU A 665 -3.27 27.47 9.39
N GLN A 666 -2.14 27.85 8.83
CA GLN A 666 -1.25 26.96 8.10
C GLN A 666 -0.33 26.24 9.07
N LYS A 667 -0.21 24.92 8.92
CA LYS A 667 0.72 24.13 9.71
C LYS A 667 2.11 24.19 9.08
N THR A 668 3.08 24.70 9.82
CA THR A 668 4.49 24.67 9.43
C THR A 668 5.31 23.95 10.47
N HIS A 669 6.51 23.54 10.11
CA HIS A 669 7.46 22.98 11.05
C HIS A 669 8.84 23.63 10.89
N LYS A 670 9.67 23.56 11.92
CA LYS A 670 11.04 24.05 11.94
C LYS A 670 11.96 23.02 12.55
N PHE A 671 13.19 22.96 12.08
CA PHE A 671 14.20 22.03 12.56
C PHE A 671 14.75 22.45 13.92
N ASP A 672 14.84 21.49 14.85
CA ASP A 672 15.44 21.65 16.16
C ASP A 672 16.90 21.15 16.15
N ALA A 673 17.64 21.44 17.20
CA ALA A 673 19.07 21.08 17.32
C ALA A 673 19.33 19.58 17.12
N GLY A 674 18.47 18.70 17.64
CA GLY A 674 18.61 17.26 17.51
C GLY A 674 18.59 16.76 16.06
N TYR A 675 17.88 17.42 15.16
CA TYR A 675 17.85 17.07 13.75
C TYR A 675 19.25 17.11 13.11
N PHE A 676 20.01 18.18 13.36
CA PHE A 676 21.32 18.41 12.77
C PHE A 676 22.41 17.46 13.27
N GLN A 677 22.20 16.83 14.42
CA GLN A 677 23.16 15.89 15.00
C GLN A 677 23.04 14.47 14.45
N THR A 678 21.93 14.16 13.77
CA THR A 678 21.69 12.81 13.26
C THR A 678 22.67 12.41 12.15
N MET A 679 23.00 11.13 12.07
CA MET A 679 23.92 10.60 11.05
C MET A 679 23.47 10.95 9.64
N VAL A 680 22.16 10.84 9.33
CA VAL A 680 21.66 11.14 7.99
C VAL A 680 21.92 12.57 7.57
N VAL A 681 21.70 13.52 8.49
CA VAL A 681 21.91 14.97 8.23
C VAL A 681 23.40 15.29 8.16
N ARG A 682 24.20 14.74 9.06
CA ARG A 682 25.67 14.92 9.06
C ARG A 682 26.30 14.40 7.78
N LEU A 683 25.84 13.25 7.28
CA LEU A 683 26.29 12.70 5.99
C LEU A 683 25.79 13.56 4.84
N HIS A 684 24.48 13.73 4.72
CA HIS A 684 23.88 14.28 3.52
C HIS A 684 24.05 15.79 3.39
N ASN A 685 23.75 16.54 4.47
CA ASN A 685 23.75 18.00 4.40
C ASN A 685 25.13 18.60 4.60
N PHE A 686 26.03 17.93 5.35
CA PHE A 686 27.33 18.47 5.74
C PHE A 686 28.53 17.67 5.21
N ASP A 687 28.33 16.68 4.32
CA ASP A 687 29.41 15.86 3.73
C ASP A 687 30.28 15.13 4.76
N GLY A 688 29.77 14.94 5.98
CA GLY A 688 30.51 14.41 7.11
C GLY A 688 31.51 15.40 7.73
N SER A 689 31.57 16.64 7.27
CA SER A 689 32.43 17.70 7.83
C SER A 689 31.85 18.29 9.12
N MET A 690 32.70 18.82 9.96
CA MET A 690 32.26 19.68 11.07
C MET A 690 31.65 20.97 10.52
N GLU A 691 30.52 21.39 11.11
CA GLU A 691 29.86 22.63 10.76
C GLU A 691 29.60 23.51 12.00
N GLU A 692 29.94 24.77 11.90
CA GLU A 692 29.68 25.75 12.94
C GLU A 692 28.34 26.47 12.71
N PRO A 693 27.57 26.70 13.75
CA PRO A 693 26.31 27.45 13.61
C PRO A 693 26.61 28.91 13.25
N THR A 694 25.94 29.40 12.22
CA THR A 694 26.15 30.80 11.76
C THR A 694 24.93 31.69 12.05
N THR A 695 23.74 31.21 11.72
CA THR A 695 22.49 31.95 11.88
C THR A 695 21.40 31.03 12.37
N ALA A 696 20.49 31.53 13.17
CA ALA A 696 19.27 30.85 13.59
C ALA A 696 18.08 31.83 13.50
N GLU A 697 16.89 31.30 13.40
CA GLU A 697 15.67 32.07 13.46
C GLU A 697 15.15 32.10 14.89
N TYR A 698 15.04 33.32 15.42
CA TYR A 698 14.36 33.55 16.67
C TYR A 698 12.91 33.89 16.38
N THR A 699 12.00 33.02 16.82
CA THR A 699 10.57 33.20 16.61
C THR A 699 9.87 33.35 17.94
N LYS A 700 9.19 34.46 18.15
CA LYS A 700 8.36 34.74 19.30
C LYS A 700 6.89 34.65 18.92
N TYR A 701 6.17 33.78 19.59
CA TYR A 701 4.74 33.61 19.42
C TYR A 701 3.98 34.20 20.60
N THR A 702 2.91 34.96 20.29
CA THR A 702 1.96 35.40 21.29
C THR A 702 0.61 34.73 21.03
N ILE A 703 0.09 34.05 22.02
CA ILE A 703 -1.25 33.44 21.95
C ILE A 703 -2.24 34.46 22.50
N ARG A 704 -3.15 34.92 21.62
CA ARG A 704 -4.29 35.74 22.03
C ARG A 704 -5.51 34.83 22.22
N LEU A 705 -6.12 34.85 23.40
CA LEU A 705 -7.42 34.26 23.61
C LEU A 705 -8.48 35.13 22.93
N PRO A 706 -9.45 34.52 22.20
CA PRO A 706 -10.54 35.29 21.61
C PRO A 706 -11.33 36.02 22.69
N THR A 707 -11.72 37.26 22.43
CA THR A 707 -12.61 38.00 23.29
C THR A 707 -14.00 37.35 23.30
N ALA A 708 -14.81 37.60 24.33
CA ALA A 708 -16.14 37.02 24.47
C ALA A 708 -17.10 37.30 23.27
N GLN A 709 -16.81 38.36 22.50
CA GLN A 709 -17.53 38.69 21.26
C GLN A 709 -17.07 37.87 20.06
N GLU A 710 -15.82 37.43 20.03
CA GLU A 710 -15.24 36.58 18.97
C GLU A 710 -15.56 35.10 19.19
N SER A 711 -15.87 34.71 20.42
CA SER A 711 -16.20 33.32 20.79
C SER A 711 -17.57 32.83 20.31
N ALA A 712 -18.40 33.69 19.80
CA ALA A 712 -19.75 33.32 19.34
C ALA A 712 -19.78 32.63 17.97
N GLY A 713 -18.62 32.49 17.28
CA GLY A 713 -18.56 31.88 15.95
C GLY A 713 -17.31 31.09 15.59
N ALA A 714 -16.31 30.99 16.45
CA ALA A 714 -15.05 30.30 16.11
C ALA A 714 -14.55 29.41 17.26
N THR A 715 -14.53 28.14 17.05
CA THR A 715 -13.83 27.15 17.86
C THR A 715 -12.33 27.17 17.48
N GLY A 716 -11.56 28.14 18.00
CA GLY A 716 -10.14 28.18 17.70
C GLY A 716 -9.37 29.22 18.51
N PHE A 717 -8.18 28.83 18.97
CA PHE A 717 -7.20 29.75 19.52
C PHE A 717 -6.52 30.49 18.36
N SER A 718 -6.57 31.82 18.34
CA SER A 718 -5.77 32.62 17.42
C SER A 718 -4.34 32.67 17.92
N ARG A 719 -3.39 32.08 17.19
CA ARG A 719 -1.95 32.29 17.40
C ARG A 719 -1.51 33.45 16.51
N VAL A 720 -0.85 34.42 17.09
CA VAL A 720 -0.30 35.56 16.37
C VAL A 720 1.22 35.52 16.50
N ILE A 721 1.93 35.46 15.41
CA ILE A 721 3.38 35.71 15.39
C ILE A 721 3.56 37.20 15.66
N THR A 722 4.27 37.51 16.74
CA THR A 722 4.52 38.92 17.12
C THR A 722 5.88 39.41 16.68
N ASP A 723 6.86 38.51 16.52
CA ASP A 723 8.21 38.91 16.18
C ASP A 723 8.99 37.69 15.63
N GLU A 724 9.51 37.81 14.41
CA GLU A 724 10.40 36.81 13.80
C GLU A 724 11.68 37.54 13.37
N LYS A 725 12.83 37.10 13.88
CA LYS A 725 14.12 37.72 13.61
C LYS A 725 15.16 36.66 13.31
N THR A 726 15.93 36.86 12.26
CA THR A 726 17.17 36.16 12.06
C THR A 726 18.23 36.72 13.00
N VAL A 727 18.83 35.88 13.83
CA VAL A 727 19.87 36.23 14.78
C VAL A 727 21.15 35.47 14.47
N THR A 728 22.29 36.10 14.70
CA THR A 728 23.58 35.41 14.61
C THR A 728 23.76 34.59 15.90
N VAL A 729 24.03 33.31 15.80
CA VAL A 729 24.14 32.40 16.96
C VAL A 729 25.28 32.85 17.91
N SER A 730 26.36 33.40 17.37
CA SER A 730 27.49 33.97 18.15
C SER A 730 27.12 35.19 19.00
N ALA A 731 25.98 35.83 18.77
CA ALA A 731 25.47 36.96 19.50
C ALA A 731 24.48 36.58 20.62
N LEU A 732 24.16 35.29 20.73
CA LEU A 732 23.27 34.76 21.74
C LEU A 732 24.09 34.51 23.02
N ASP A 733 23.93 35.38 23.98
CA ASP A 733 24.42 35.15 25.33
C ASP A 733 23.69 33.95 25.95
N ASN A 734 24.39 33.08 26.70
CA ASN A 734 23.83 31.90 27.40
C ASN A 734 22.69 32.24 28.37
N THR A 735 22.26 33.49 28.43
CA THR A 735 21.17 34.01 29.25
C THR A 735 19.86 34.20 28.55
N THR A 736 19.76 33.91 27.21
CA THR A 736 18.48 33.97 26.52
C THR A 736 17.66 32.75 26.96
N PRO A 737 16.49 32.90 27.59
CA PRO A 737 15.75 31.78 28.14
C PRO A 737 15.23 30.89 27.00
N LEU A 738 15.90 29.75 26.85
CA LEU A 738 15.34 28.60 26.22
C LEU A 738 14.17 28.15 27.07
N VAL A 739 12.95 28.34 26.61
CA VAL A 739 11.66 27.91 27.16
C VAL A 739 11.70 27.55 28.67
N PRO A 740 11.00 28.22 29.57
CA PRO A 740 10.91 27.78 30.95
C PRO A 740 10.31 26.39 31.00
N GLU A 741 11.05 25.41 31.45
CA GLU A 741 10.53 24.12 31.87
C GLU A 741 9.45 24.31 32.92
N GLY A 742 8.29 23.78 32.67
CA GLY A 742 7.26 23.54 33.67
C GLY A 742 6.47 24.74 34.07
N THR A 743 5.43 25.07 33.33
CA THR A 743 4.30 25.75 33.94
C THR A 743 2.98 25.46 33.25
N GLU A 744 2.04 25.35 34.14
CA GLU A 744 0.61 25.25 33.97
C GLU A 744 0.04 26.10 32.86
N LEU A 745 -0.90 25.50 32.13
CA LEU A 745 -2.03 26.13 31.43
C LEU A 745 -1.70 27.44 30.69
N LEU A 746 -1.30 27.27 29.42
CA LEU A 746 -1.29 28.33 28.40
C LEU A 746 -0.28 29.46 28.63
N PRO A 747 0.96 29.35 28.19
CA PRO A 747 1.79 30.55 28.06
C PRO A 747 1.15 31.47 27.00
N THR A 748 0.93 32.70 27.36
CA THR A 748 0.44 33.74 26.45
C THR A 748 1.48 34.11 25.39
N SER A 749 2.73 33.78 25.62
CA SER A 749 3.82 33.92 24.65
C SER A 749 4.96 32.97 24.96
N TYR A 750 5.64 32.48 23.94
CA TYR A 750 6.89 31.74 24.03
C TYR A 750 7.85 32.13 22.91
N ALA A 751 9.11 32.01 23.18
CA ALA A 751 10.17 32.26 22.21
C ALA A 751 11.14 31.09 22.17
N ALA A 752 11.63 30.75 21.00
CA ALA A 752 12.64 29.74 20.84
C ALA A 752 13.47 29.95 19.56
N LEU A 753 14.63 29.30 19.53
CA LEU A 753 15.49 29.28 18.37
C LEU A 753 15.18 28.04 17.54
N TYR A 754 15.03 28.24 16.24
CA TYR A 754 14.78 27.18 15.28
C TYR A 754 15.49 27.49 13.98
N SER A 755 15.60 26.50 13.11
CA SER A 755 16.01 26.71 11.74
C SER A 755 14.89 26.34 10.79
N SER A 756 14.61 27.20 9.81
CA SER A 756 13.73 26.89 8.69
C SER A 756 14.47 26.16 7.56
N LEU A 757 15.79 26.12 7.60
CA LEU A 757 16.63 25.54 6.56
C LEU A 757 17.36 24.30 7.08
N PRO A 758 17.35 23.21 6.31
CA PRO A 758 17.99 21.95 6.73
C PRO A 758 19.53 21.98 6.70
N ASP A 759 20.14 23.04 6.17
CA ASP A 759 21.58 23.26 6.06
C ASP A 759 22.12 24.30 7.06
N LYS A 760 21.29 24.81 7.97
CA LYS A 760 21.67 25.84 8.94
C LYS A 760 21.56 25.28 10.36
N PRO A 761 22.64 24.70 10.89
CA PRO A 761 22.61 24.09 12.21
C PRO A 761 22.50 25.15 13.33
N LEU A 762 21.80 24.78 14.41
CA LEU A 762 21.60 25.62 15.59
C LEU A 762 22.73 25.53 16.59
N GLN A 763 23.52 24.49 16.52
CA GLN A 763 24.68 24.24 17.35
C GLN A 763 25.76 23.55 16.49
N LYS A 764 26.96 23.51 16.99
CA LYS A 764 28.09 22.85 16.32
C LYS A 764 27.78 21.40 16.01
N VAL A 765 27.99 21.02 14.75
CA VAL A 765 27.86 19.66 14.25
C VAL A 765 29.27 19.05 14.18
N PRO A 766 29.58 17.95 14.88
CA PRO A 766 30.89 17.34 14.85
C PRO A 766 31.14 16.64 13.51
N ALA A 767 32.42 16.56 13.10
CA ALA A 767 32.81 15.79 11.93
C ALA A 767 32.54 14.29 12.13
N LEU A 768 32.34 13.59 11.01
CA LEU A 768 32.36 12.12 10.94
C LEU A 768 33.78 11.63 10.71
N LEU A 769 34.22 10.68 11.53
CA LEU A 769 35.59 10.21 11.61
C LEU A 769 35.86 9.03 10.66
N HIS A 770 34.79 8.27 10.37
CA HIS A 770 34.87 6.99 9.66
C HIS A 770 34.12 6.96 8.33
N TYR A 771 33.52 8.07 7.92
CA TYR A 771 32.72 8.14 6.70
C TYR A 771 33.27 9.19 5.75
N ARG A 772 33.54 8.79 4.52
CA ARG A 772 34.02 9.69 3.46
C ARG A 772 33.07 9.71 2.27
N LEU A 773 32.80 10.88 1.73
CA LEU A 773 32.07 11.05 0.48
C LEU A 773 32.93 10.49 -0.65
N ILE A 774 32.36 9.62 -1.49
CA ILE A 774 33.06 9.01 -2.63
C ILE A 774 32.41 9.33 -3.97
N TYR A 775 31.12 9.72 -3.93
CA TYR A 775 30.36 10.10 -5.11
C TYR A 775 29.15 10.97 -4.69
N GLU A 776 28.80 11.92 -5.55
CA GLU A 776 27.54 12.67 -5.46
C GLU A 776 26.90 12.79 -6.84
N SER A 777 25.55 12.85 -6.89
CA SER A 777 24.79 13.04 -8.14
C SER A 777 24.95 14.46 -8.70
N GLU A 778 24.52 14.67 -9.95
CA GLU A 778 24.76 15.93 -10.66
C GLU A 778 23.91 17.09 -10.12
N HIS A 779 22.62 16.83 -9.85
CA HIS A 779 21.67 17.91 -9.53
C HIS A 779 21.66 18.25 -8.04
N ASP A 780 21.43 19.55 -7.77
CA ASP A 780 21.19 20.02 -6.42
C ASP A 780 19.81 19.55 -5.92
N ALA A 781 19.74 19.28 -4.64
CA ALA A 781 18.54 18.79 -4.00
C ALA A 781 17.39 19.79 -4.10
N GLN A 782 16.24 19.30 -4.53
CA GLN A 782 14.95 19.97 -4.43
C GLN A 782 14.14 19.28 -3.35
N VAL A 783 13.85 19.99 -2.29
CA VAL A 783 13.13 19.48 -1.14
C VAL A 783 11.85 20.27 -0.92
N THR A 784 10.84 19.60 -0.38
CA THR A 784 9.61 20.25 0.06
C THR A 784 9.49 20.04 1.56
N PRO A 785 10.28 20.75 2.37
CA PRO A 785 10.39 20.49 3.79
C PRO A 785 9.05 20.63 4.53
N PHE A 786 8.06 21.24 3.88
CA PHE A 786 6.72 21.45 4.43
C PHE A 786 5.65 21.10 3.37
N PRO A 787 4.61 20.31 3.71
CA PRO A 787 3.63 19.80 2.75
C PRO A 787 2.93 20.86 1.86
N GLU A 788 2.95 22.14 2.25
CA GLU A 788 2.30 23.25 1.54
C GLU A 788 3.29 24.33 1.11
N SER A 789 4.62 24.09 1.28
CA SER A 789 5.65 25.04 0.86
C SER A 789 6.00 24.86 -0.62
N ASP A 790 6.48 25.92 -1.25
CA ASP A 790 7.11 25.81 -2.57
C ASP A 790 8.39 24.95 -2.45
N PRO A 791 8.73 24.18 -3.50
CA PRO A 791 9.98 23.44 -3.52
C PRO A 791 11.19 24.35 -3.30
N LEU A 792 12.06 23.97 -2.37
CA LEU A 792 13.29 24.68 -2.05
C LEU A 792 14.47 23.94 -2.71
N THR A 793 15.24 24.65 -3.52
CA THR A 793 16.52 24.15 -4.00
C THR A 793 17.61 24.45 -2.96
N LEU A 794 18.39 23.43 -2.61
CA LEU A 794 19.49 23.54 -1.65
C LEU A 794 20.82 23.57 -2.39
N PRO A 795 21.38 24.76 -2.67
CA PRO A 795 22.62 24.87 -3.44
C PRO A 795 23.80 24.15 -2.76
N GLY A 796 24.46 23.26 -3.49
CA GLY A 796 25.62 22.51 -2.98
C GLY A 796 25.26 21.25 -2.18
N ILE A 797 23.98 21.01 -1.87
CA ILE A 797 23.51 19.72 -1.35
C ILE A 797 22.96 18.94 -2.54
N LYS A 798 23.56 17.80 -2.87
CA LYS A 798 23.17 16.98 -4.00
C LYS A 798 22.02 16.05 -3.69
N MET A 799 21.26 15.61 -4.72
CA MET A 799 20.11 14.72 -4.54
C MET A 799 20.50 13.39 -3.90
N VAL A 800 21.59 12.76 -4.35
CA VAL A 800 22.10 11.47 -3.86
C VAL A 800 23.58 11.57 -3.57
N LYS A 801 24.01 11.04 -2.43
CA LYS A 801 25.41 10.96 -2.03
C LYS A 801 25.76 9.54 -1.60
N ILE A 802 26.95 9.08 -1.97
CA ILE A 802 27.49 7.77 -1.59
C ILE A 802 28.73 7.98 -0.73
N PHE A 803 28.73 7.35 0.43
CA PHE A 803 29.81 7.36 1.38
C PHE A 803 30.42 5.98 1.51
N GLU A 804 31.71 5.91 1.81
CA GLU A 804 32.39 4.68 2.22
C GLU A 804 32.72 4.76 3.70
N TYR A 805 32.44 3.68 4.43
CA TYR A 805 32.89 3.46 5.78
C TYR A 805 34.32 2.96 5.78
N VAL A 806 35.20 3.65 6.50
CA VAL A 806 36.65 3.38 6.61
C VAL A 806 37.11 3.42 8.07
N LYS A 807 38.28 2.81 8.33
CA LYS A 807 38.84 2.87 9.68
C LYS A 807 39.37 4.25 10.07
N GLY A 808 39.67 5.09 9.08
CA GLY A 808 40.31 6.39 9.29
C GLY A 808 41.77 6.32 9.68
N ALA A 809 42.59 7.25 9.19
CA ALA A 809 43.97 7.38 9.59
C ALA A 809 44.14 8.24 10.85
N HIS A 810 45.09 7.90 11.71
CA HIS A 810 45.35 8.59 12.95
C HIS A 810 46.43 9.66 12.81
N ILE A 811 46.15 10.90 13.20
CA ILE A 811 47.09 12.02 13.19
C ILE A 811 47.14 12.62 14.58
N ASN A 812 48.36 12.66 15.19
CA ASN A 812 48.56 13.26 16.50
C ASN A 812 48.63 14.79 16.40
N GLY A 813 47.79 15.47 17.18
CA GLY A 813 47.76 16.92 17.21
C GLY A 813 46.58 17.45 17.99
N GLU A 814 46.60 18.70 18.37
CA GLU A 814 45.54 19.39 19.07
C GLU A 814 45.05 20.59 18.23
N GLY A 815 43.75 20.90 18.33
CA GLY A 815 43.13 22.01 17.61
C GLY A 815 42.19 21.56 16.49
N MET A 816 42.28 22.19 15.35
CA MET A 816 41.43 21.95 14.20
C MET A 816 42.27 21.59 12.99
N ILE A 817 41.87 20.50 12.30
CA ILE A 817 42.47 20.09 11.03
C ILE A 817 41.49 20.28 9.89
N GLU A 818 41.98 20.66 8.73
CA GLU A 818 41.17 20.84 7.51
C GLU A 818 41.81 20.16 6.30
N LEU A 819 40.92 19.72 5.37
CA LEU A 819 41.33 19.15 4.08
C LEU A 819 40.46 19.72 2.97
N PRO A 820 41.04 20.40 1.93
CA PRO A 820 40.26 20.80 0.78
C PRO A 820 40.02 19.60 -0.14
N LEU A 821 38.75 19.42 -0.57
CA LEU A 821 38.29 18.34 -1.39
C LEU A 821 37.57 18.86 -2.64
N MET A 822 37.63 18.09 -3.71
CA MET A 822 36.86 18.30 -4.93
C MET A 822 36.11 17.03 -5.26
N THR A 823 34.80 17.18 -5.56
CA THR A 823 33.91 16.07 -5.89
C THR A 823 33.96 15.75 -7.40
N ASN A 824 33.32 14.63 -7.77
CA ASN A 824 33.11 14.21 -9.15
C ASN A 824 32.31 15.24 -9.98
N THR A 825 31.49 16.09 -9.36
CA THR A 825 30.75 17.17 -10.04
C THR A 825 31.56 18.46 -10.17
N GLY A 826 32.78 18.52 -9.64
CA GLY A 826 33.61 19.72 -9.58
C GLY A 826 33.27 20.67 -8.45
N ARG A 827 32.34 20.32 -7.56
CA ARG A 827 32.06 21.07 -6.35
C ARG A 827 33.26 20.95 -5.40
N THR A 828 33.64 22.05 -4.77
CA THR A 828 34.70 22.04 -3.75
C THR A 828 34.09 22.23 -2.37
N PHE A 829 34.60 21.51 -1.39
CA PHE A 829 34.28 21.68 0.02
C PHE A 829 35.49 21.42 0.89
N THR A 830 35.42 21.80 2.15
CA THR A 830 36.52 21.57 3.10
C THR A 830 36.03 20.66 4.22
N TYR A 831 36.66 19.50 4.34
CA TYR A 831 36.45 18.66 5.52
C TYR A 831 37.20 19.27 6.69
N ARG A 832 36.50 19.52 7.78
CA ARG A 832 37.03 20.07 9.02
C ARG A 832 36.74 19.14 10.19
N GLN A 833 37.73 19.02 11.08
CA GLN A 833 37.60 18.19 12.28
C GLN A 833 38.34 18.83 13.43
N GLU A 834 37.73 18.75 14.61
CA GLU A 834 38.38 19.12 15.89
C GLU A 834 39.04 17.87 16.51
N SER A 835 40.19 18.05 17.14
CA SER A 835 40.88 16.94 17.83
C SER A 835 40.10 16.42 19.01
N SER A 836 40.18 15.13 19.24
CA SER A 836 39.67 14.47 20.42
C SER A 836 40.82 13.79 21.15
N ALA A 837 41.04 14.11 22.41
CA ALA A 837 42.13 13.55 23.23
C ALA A 837 43.54 13.69 22.60
N GLY A 838 43.79 14.77 21.88
CA GLY A 838 45.08 15.01 21.24
C GLY A 838 45.32 14.26 19.94
N GLU A 839 44.23 13.75 19.34
CA GLU A 839 44.32 12.96 18.08
C GLU A 839 43.19 13.36 17.12
N PHE A 840 43.43 13.18 15.82
CA PHE A 840 42.45 13.23 14.76
C PHE A 840 42.34 11.86 14.12
N ILE A 841 41.12 11.42 13.80
CA ILE A 841 40.87 10.24 12.97
C ILE A 841 40.26 10.74 11.68
N VAL A 842 40.98 10.63 10.58
CA VAL A 842 40.61 11.29 9.32
C VAL A 842 40.20 10.27 8.24
N PRO A 843 39.04 10.45 7.59
CA PRO A 843 38.50 9.45 6.65
C PRO A 843 39.01 9.58 5.21
N TYR A 844 39.66 10.68 4.86
CA TYR A 844 40.13 10.92 3.49
C TYR A 844 41.62 10.70 3.32
N SER A 845 42.00 10.04 2.23
CA SER A 845 43.42 9.97 1.80
C SER A 845 43.77 11.16 0.90
N THR A 846 44.97 11.64 1.00
CA THR A 846 45.54 12.68 0.14
C THR A 846 46.23 12.10 -1.10
N THR A 847 46.54 10.79 -1.07
CA THR A 847 47.19 10.06 -2.17
C THR A 847 46.66 8.64 -2.28
N GLY A 848 46.50 8.13 -3.50
CA GLY A 848 46.10 6.77 -3.79
C GLY A 848 44.60 6.52 -3.67
N ASN A 849 43.78 7.55 -3.53
CA ASN A 849 42.32 7.45 -3.52
C ASN A 849 41.79 6.81 -4.82
N PRO A 850 40.97 5.76 -4.77
CA PRO A 850 40.44 5.11 -5.96
C PRO A 850 39.24 5.83 -6.55
N TYR A 851 38.66 6.81 -5.85
CA TYR A 851 37.41 7.47 -6.21
C TYR A 851 37.60 8.88 -6.78
N GLU A 852 36.56 9.42 -7.39
CA GLU A 852 36.59 10.73 -8.02
C GLU A 852 36.52 11.89 -7.02
N VAL A 853 35.96 11.68 -5.83
CA VAL A 853 36.04 12.65 -4.74
C VAL A 853 37.44 12.57 -4.13
N HIS A 854 38.25 13.59 -4.29
CA HIS A 854 39.65 13.56 -3.93
C HIS A 854 40.14 14.85 -3.28
N ALA A 855 41.21 14.70 -2.48
CA ALA A 855 41.88 15.83 -1.86
C ALA A 855 42.63 16.67 -2.89
N THR A 856 42.52 17.99 -2.80
CA THR A 856 43.24 18.95 -3.65
C THR A 856 44.54 19.47 -2.97
N GLY A 857 44.79 19.07 -1.72
CA GLY A 857 45.94 19.39 -0.94
C GLY A 857 46.15 18.42 0.23
N PRO A 858 47.19 18.59 1.04
CA PRO A 858 47.40 17.83 2.29
C PRO A 858 46.48 18.33 3.39
N TYR A 859 46.33 17.52 4.45
CA TYR A 859 45.74 18.01 5.68
C TYR A 859 46.53 19.12 6.30
N HIS A 860 45.86 20.17 6.74
CA HIS A 860 46.49 21.34 7.38
C HIS A 860 45.98 21.50 8.81
N LEU A 861 46.90 21.54 9.78
CA LEU A 861 46.53 21.85 11.16
C LEU A 861 46.45 23.37 11.33
N ILE A 862 45.24 23.88 11.48
CA ILE A 862 44.94 25.32 11.55
C ILE A 862 45.74 26.00 12.69
N GLY A 863 46.37 27.14 12.36
CA GLY A 863 47.18 27.88 13.31
C GLY A 863 48.62 27.34 13.43
N SER A 864 49.01 26.36 12.63
CA SER A 864 50.38 25.83 12.58
C SER A 864 50.90 25.74 11.16
N SER A 865 52.18 25.48 10.97
CA SER A 865 52.80 25.18 9.66
C SER A 865 52.82 23.68 9.32
N ARG A 866 52.10 22.87 10.08
CA ARG A 866 52.11 21.41 9.94
C ARG A 866 51.12 20.94 8.87
N PHE A 867 51.63 20.10 7.95
CA PHE A 867 50.81 19.45 6.94
C PHE A 867 50.99 17.94 7.01
N PHE A 868 49.99 17.18 6.64
CA PHE A 868 50.03 15.72 6.69
C PHE A 868 49.56 15.14 5.35
N ASN A 869 50.36 14.25 4.81
CA ASN A 869 49.97 13.42 3.67
C ASN A 869 49.51 12.06 4.19
N VAL A 870 48.31 11.67 3.81
CA VAL A 870 47.66 10.43 4.24
C VAL A 870 47.47 9.55 3.04
N THR A 871 47.97 8.31 3.09
CA THR A 871 47.79 7.34 2.02
C THR A 871 46.46 6.59 2.16
N GLU A 872 46.00 6.00 1.07
CA GLU A 872 44.81 5.15 1.07
C GLU A 872 44.94 3.96 2.02
N GLU A 873 46.13 3.39 2.14
CA GLU A 873 46.43 2.30 3.06
C GLU A 873 46.31 2.75 4.54
N ASP A 874 46.74 3.99 4.85
CA ASP A 874 46.60 4.52 6.20
C ASP A 874 45.15 4.66 6.61
N VAL A 875 44.26 5.17 5.72
CA VAL A 875 42.84 5.31 5.94
C VAL A 875 42.15 3.94 6.09
N THR A 876 42.42 3.03 5.17
CA THR A 876 41.71 1.74 5.14
C THR A 876 42.14 0.80 6.27
N ARG A 877 43.38 0.92 6.75
CA ARG A 877 43.93 0.08 7.83
C ARG A 877 43.96 0.76 9.21
N GLY A 878 43.62 2.04 9.32
CA GLY A 878 43.69 2.79 10.57
C GLY A 878 45.11 2.99 11.07
N LYS A 879 46.05 3.42 10.19
CA LYS A 879 47.45 3.62 10.60
C LYS A 879 47.69 5.02 11.13
N THR A 880 48.67 5.15 12.03
CA THR A 880 49.09 6.47 12.51
C THR A 880 50.07 7.09 11.53
N VAL A 881 49.78 8.33 11.13
CA VAL A 881 50.60 9.11 10.17
C VAL A 881 51.53 10.05 10.89
N ALA A 882 52.82 10.00 10.57
CA ALA A 882 53.79 10.94 11.08
C ALA A 882 53.69 12.28 10.33
N GLY A 883 53.61 13.40 11.07
CA GLY A 883 53.63 14.72 10.45
C GLY A 883 54.95 15.00 9.74
N SER A 884 54.87 15.58 8.52
CA SER A 884 56.06 16.23 7.92
C SER A 884 56.25 17.57 8.64
N LEU A 885 57.46 17.82 9.08
CA LEU A 885 57.89 19.11 9.61
C LEU A 885 57.81 20.19 8.53
#